data_fe26d664552c31a0ccf031d039ab4fbc
#
_entry.id   fe26d664552c31a0ccf031d039ab4fbc
#
_cell.length_a   1.000
_cell.length_b   1.000
_cell.length_c   1.000
_cell.angle_alpha   90.00
_cell.angle_beta   90.00
_cell.angle_gamma   90.00
#
_symmetry.space_group_name_H-M   'P 1'
#
loop_
_entity.id
_entity.type
_entity.pdbx_description
1 polymer ?
#
loop_
_entity_poly.entity_id
_entity_poly.type
_entity_poly.pdbx_seq_one_letter_code
_entity_poly.pdbx_strand_id
1 'polypeptide(L)'
;MAETATLTLAPDVPALRPSYDVLVVGGGIAGMESALTLGDMGYKVLLVEKEASIGGKMILLSKVFPTLDCASCISTPKMASTSHHPNITTLLYSEIEAITKGEDGLFRVKLRKKPTFVDWAACTGCGECEIVCTVALPDEFNADLVARRATHIAFPQAVPKKAVVDRFGTSPCSFTCPAGVKAHGYVSLVRAGKYDEAFHLHMEDAPLPGSLSRACYAPCEGECTRGTLEGTVPIRAIKRFMVDRYYAAHPVPEYGPPETVRSEKVAVVGSGPAGLSAAYHLARRGYRVTVFEAAPKTGGMLRYAIPAYRLPKEVVDRDILNITALGVDIRTESPVRTLADLKAQGFDAVFLAAGTMQGFKLGVPGEELDGVTDCMGFLKRANGGEAMDLKGKTVMVVGGGNSAIDPARMALRLGAKKVIIQYRRSRKEMPAHDWEIEAALEEGVELQVLHTPKRFIGESGKLKAVESLTMRLGEPDASGRRRPVPVEGSEATTPVDLMVLAIGLKPSTAPFAAEIALNKNGTVKADKETLQTSLPYVFSGGDAVTGPSMIVQAIGQGKRAAFYVDRFLRGESLDGVRFEEPLPVVDKGEVVARTPNLTPLPAAPRRERPVAERLASMAEVELPVSEEEARKGASRCLDCGGCCECHECVHACPAGAFHFEMREEKAEEVVRSVIVSTGFKLFDGRRKPLLGYGRFPNVIDAMEMDRLLAPTRPYNTVLRPSDGKMPDNIAYVLCTGSRDCTVDHRLCSRVCCMYSLKQAQLILGALPLADVTIYYMDIRAFGKGYEEFFEQARGMGISFVKGKVAQIDEQPNGNLVVTYEDIEGGGGKRRMEHDLVVLSVGLLPNREALSLFPGGLLESDAYAYVREVDEDLDPGKTSIDGVFVAGTASAARDIPDTVLHSGAAAAQTAAYLKRMEKGS
;
A
#
# COMPACT_ATOMS: atom_id res chain seq x y z
N MET A 1 -29.53 -23.70 54.94
CA MET A 1 -29.22 -24.94 54.25
C MET A 1 -28.58 -24.51 52.97
N ALA A 2 -27.29 -24.70 52.87
CA ALA A 2 -26.51 -24.31 51.68
C ALA A 2 -26.34 -25.57 50.79
N GLU A 3 -26.84 -25.51 49.59
CA GLU A 3 -26.60 -26.54 48.58
C GLU A 3 -25.22 -26.34 47.99
N THR A 4 -24.38 -27.33 48.17
CA THR A 4 -23.06 -27.50 47.58
C THR A 4 -23.27 -27.91 46.11
N ALA A 5 -22.97 -27.01 45.14
CA ALA A 5 -22.89 -27.34 43.75
C ALA A 5 -21.56 -28.07 43.48
N THR A 6 -21.66 -29.35 43.15
CA THR A 6 -20.59 -30.19 42.65
C THR A 6 -20.19 -29.72 41.25
N LEU A 7 -18.98 -29.18 41.11
CA LEU A 7 -18.36 -28.92 39.80
C LEU A 7 -18.11 -30.27 39.11
N THR A 8 -18.88 -30.58 38.08
CA THR A 8 -18.57 -31.63 37.11
C THR A 8 -17.34 -31.22 36.31
N LEU A 9 -16.28 -31.99 36.45
CA LEU A 9 -15.07 -31.90 35.59
C LEU A 9 -15.50 -32.03 34.11
N ALA A 10 -14.99 -31.12 33.32
CA ALA A 10 -15.12 -31.14 31.86
C ALA A 10 -14.57 -32.47 31.28
N PRO A 11 -15.13 -33.01 30.20
CA PRO A 11 -14.66 -34.23 29.61
C PRO A 11 -13.23 -34.16 29.16
N ASP A 12 -12.44 -35.19 29.39
CA ASP A 12 -11.05 -35.40 28.95
C ASP A 12 -10.89 -34.95 27.49
N VAL A 13 -10.14 -33.87 27.27
CA VAL A 13 -9.61 -33.53 25.94
C VAL A 13 -8.66 -34.68 25.58
N PRO A 14 -8.87 -35.41 24.46
CA PRO A 14 -7.98 -36.48 24.06
C PRO A 14 -6.56 -35.94 23.97
N ALA A 15 -5.60 -36.63 24.61
CA ALA A 15 -4.18 -36.27 24.56
C ALA A 15 -3.78 -36.16 23.08
N LEU A 16 -3.40 -34.94 22.65
CA LEU A 16 -2.91 -34.67 21.30
C LEU A 16 -1.68 -35.55 21.06
N ARG A 17 -1.79 -36.55 20.18
CA ARG A 17 -0.65 -37.37 19.77
C ARG A 17 0.28 -36.53 18.89
N PRO A 18 1.61 -36.61 19.07
CA PRO A 18 2.53 -35.89 18.22
C PRO A 18 2.40 -36.36 16.76
N SER A 19 2.20 -35.39 15.86
CA SER A 19 2.11 -35.63 14.41
C SER A 19 3.50 -35.83 13.80
N TYR A 20 4.52 -35.23 14.44
CA TYR A 20 5.92 -35.28 14.05
C TYR A 20 6.82 -35.56 15.26
N ASP A 21 7.98 -36.18 14.99
CA ASP A 21 8.98 -36.42 16.03
C ASP A 21 9.82 -35.17 16.30
N VAL A 22 10.18 -34.43 15.24
CA VAL A 22 11.05 -33.27 15.31
C VAL A 22 10.53 -32.12 14.54
N LEU A 23 10.55 -30.92 15.13
CA LEU A 23 10.44 -29.65 14.44
C LEU A 23 11.84 -29.13 14.10
N VAL A 24 12.08 -28.77 12.85
CA VAL A 24 13.27 -28.03 12.40
C VAL A 24 12.86 -26.61 12.01
N VAL A 25 13.45 -25.61 12.68
CA VAL A 25 13.13 -24.19 12.48
C VAL A 25 14.14 -23.55 11.55
N GLY A 26 13.74 -23.31 10.30
CA GLY A 26 14.56 -22.72 9.24
C GLY A 26 15.08 -23.73 8.23
N GLY A 27 14.82 -23.45 6.94
CA GLY A 27 15.18 -24.30 5.79
C GLY A 27 16.51 -23.95 5.12
N GLY A 28 17.46 -23.33 5.87
CA GLY A 28 18.83 -23.14 5.41
C GLY A 28 19.65 -24.42 5.43
N ILE A 29 20.95 -24.34 5.08
CA ILE A 29 21.82 -25.52 4.99
C ILE A 29 21.85 -26.32 6.29
N ALA A 30 21.86 -25.67 7.47
CA ALA A 30 21.84 -26.34 8.77
C ALA A 30 20.52 -27.11 8.97
N GLY A 31 19.39 -26.50 8.70
CA GLY A 31 18.10 -27.14 8.86
C GLY A 31 17.88 -28.30 7.89
N MET A 32 18.25 -28.12 6.63
CA MET A 32 18.19 -29.20 5.62
C MET A 32 19.06 -30.39 6.00
N GLU A 33 20.32 -30.16 6.45
CA GLU A 33 21.22 -31.22 6.90
C GLU A 33 20.65 -31.98 8.10
N SER A 34 20.17 -31.26 9.12
CA SER A 34 19.56 -31.88 10.29
C SER A 34 18.29 -32.67 9.94
N ALA A 35 17.43 -32.10 9.05
CA ALA A 35 16.20 -32.76 8.62
C ALA A 35 16.48 -34.04 7.82
N LEU A 36 17.44 -34.01 6.87
CA LEU A 36 17.85 -35.19 6.09
C LEU A 36 18.42 -36.26 6.99
N THR A 37 19.36 -35.92 7.86
CA THR A 37 19.98 -36.86 8.80
C THR A 37 18.93 -37.57 9.65
N LEU A 38 17.95 -36.85 10.20
CA LEU A 38 16.89 -37.44 11.02
C LEU A 38 15.85 -38.21 10.17
N GLY A 39 15.52 -37.70 9.00
CA GLY A 39 14.62 -38.38 8.04
C GLY A 39 15.20 -39.72 7.59
N ASP A 40 16.48 -39.78 7.28
CA ASP A 40 17.22 -41.03 6.95
C ASP A 40 17.23 -42.01 8.11
N MET A 41 17.25 -41.51 9.37
CA MET A 41 17.11 -42.37 10.58
C MET A 41 15.66 -42.85 10.81
N GLY A 42 14.69 -42.43 10.01
CA GLY A 42 13.28 -42.83 10.07
C GLY A 42 12.37 -41.94 10.92
N TYR A 43 12.89 -40.85 11.49
CA TYR A 43 12.07 -39.89 12.26
C TYR A 43 11.22 -38.99 11.35
N LYS A 44 9.99 -38.71 11.77
CA LYS A 44 9.09 -37.76 11.07
C LYS A 44 9.48 -36.33 11.42
N VAL A 45 9.90 -35.57 10.44
CA VAL A 45 10.39 -34.20 10.58
C VAL A 45 9.42 -33.20 9.98
N LEU A 46 9.06 -32.16 10.74
CA LEU A 46 8.41 -30.95 10.24
C LEU A 46 9.49 -29.86 10.09
N LEU A 47 9.78 -29.46 8.85
CA LEU A 47 10.68 -28.34 8.58
C LEU A 47 9.84 -27.10 8.25
N VAL A 48 9.99 -26.03 9.05
CA VAL A 48 9.25 -24.77 8.88
C VAL A 48 10.21 -23.69 8.35
N GLU A 49 9.84 -23.07 7.23
CA GLU A 49 10.59 -21.98 6.59
C GLU A 49 9.68 -20.77 6.33
N LYS A 50 10.16 -19.59 6.71
CA LYS A 50 9.41 -18.34 6.55
C LYS A 50 9.36 -17.82 5.10
N GLU A 51 10.33 -18.23 4.28
CA GLU A 51 10.40 -17.88 2.87
C GLU A 51 9.61 -18.86 2.00
N ALA A 52 9.33 -18.47 0.75
CA ALA A 52 8.60 -19.31 -0.20
C ALA A 52 9.41 -20.50 -0.74
N SER A 53 10.68 -20.60 -0.41
CA SER A 53 11.59 -21.69 -0.80
C SER A 53 12.57 -21.97 0.31
N ILE A 54 13.00 -23.23 0.45
CA ILE A 54 14.17 -23.60 1.26
C ILE A 54 15.45 -23.19 0.54
N GLY A 55 16.60 -23.18 1.26
CA GLY A 55 17.93 -22.87 0.74
C GLY A 55 18.71 -21.85 1.60
N GLY A 56 17.99 -20.98 2.30
CA GLY A 56 18.58 -19.96 3.19
C GLY A 56 19.58 -19.03 2.48
N LYS A 57 20.60 -18.58 3.20
CA LYS A 57 21.60 -17.64 2.64
C LYS A 57 22.62 -18.29 1.71
N MET A 58 22.78 -19.61 1.74
CA MET A 58 23.77 -20.29 0.89
C MET A 58 23.48 -20.11 -0.60
N ILE A 59 22.20 -20.05 -0.98
CA ILE A 59 21.80 -19.85 -2.39
C ILE A 59 22.14 -18.45 -2.94
N LEU A 60 22.42 -17.47 -2.07
CA LEU A 60 22.80 -16.11 -2.43
C LEU A 60 24.28 -16.02 -2.82
N LEU A 61 25.10 -16.96 -2.35
CA LEU A 61 26.54 -16.93 -2.56
C LEU A 61 26.91 -17.26 -4.00
N SER A 62 27.97 -16.63 -4.49
CA SER A 62 28.56 -16.91 -5.81
C SER A 62 29.19 -18.32 -5.83
N LYS A 63 30.20 -18.51 -5.01
CA LYS A 63 30.95 -19.73 -4.83
C LYS A 63 31.28 -19.96 -3.35
N VAL A 64 31.69 -21.16 -2.99
CA VAL A 64 32.18 -21.49 -1.65
C VAL A 64 33.72 -21.48 -1.62
N PHE A 65 34.29 -21.25 -0.46
CA PHE A 65 35.76 -21.38 -0.25
C PHE A 65 36.05 -22.68 0.54
N PRO A 66 37.24 -23.28 0.41
CA PRO A 66 38.34 -22.91 -0.49
C PRO A 66 38.24 -23.52 -1.88
N THR A 67 37.26 -24.38 -2.16
CA THR A 67 37.14 -25.17 -3.38
C THR A 67 36.70 -24.39 -4.60
N LEU A 68 36.11 -23.20 -4.43
CA LEU A 68 35.47 -22.39 -5.47
C LEU A 68 34.33 -23.09 -6.22
N ASP A 69 33.66 -24.02 -5.57
CA ASP A 69 32.47 -24.67 -6.11
C ASP A 69 31.27 -23.73 -6.11
N CYS A 70 30.34 -23.93 -7.03
CA CYS A 70 29.11 -23.15 -7.13
C CYS A 70 28.17 -23.44 -5.96
N ALA A 71 27.86 -22.44 -5.16
CA ALA A 71 27.01 -22.57 -3.98
C ALA A 71 25.60 -23.08 -4.33
N SER A 72 24.98 -22.55 -5.41
CA SER A 72 23.67 -22.99 -5.88
C SER A 72 23.68 -24.45 -6.34
N CYS A 73 24.75 -24.88 -7.02
CA CYS A 73 24.90 -26.26 -7.52
C CYS A 73 25.01 -27.30 -6.39
N ILE A 74 25.60 -26.90 -5.25
CA ILE A 74 25.67 -27.75 -4.05
C ILE A 74 24.32 -27.74 -3.31
N SER A 75 23.67 -26.59 -3.22
CA SER A 75 22.43 -26.44 -2.43
C SER A 75 21.24 -27.09 -3.11
N THR A 76 21.10 -26.97 -4.44
CA THR A 76 19.92 -27.44 -5.18
C THR A 76 19.62 -28.93 -5.00
N PRO A 77 20.59 -29.87 -5.11
CA PRO A 77 20.34 -31.28 -4.80
C PRO A 77 19.86 -31.52 -3.38
N LYS A 78 20.44 -30.83 -2.39
CA LYS A 78 20.00 -30.96 -0.99
C LYS A 78 18.58 -30.43 -0.79
N MET A 79 18.24 -29.31 -1.42
CA MET A 79 16.88 -28.76 -1.40
C MET A 79 15.90 -29.76 -2.00
N ALA A 80 16.21 -30.34 -3.14
CA ALA A 80 15.38 -31.36 -3.78
C ALA A 80 15.23 -32.61 -2.91
N SER A 81 16.32 -33.12 -2.35
CA SER A 81 16.28 -34.29 -1.45
C SER A 81 15.42 -34.00 -0.21
N THR A 82 15.54 -32.83 0.40
CA THR A 82 14.75 -32.43 1.57
C THR A 82 13.25 -32.34 1.22
N SER A 83 12.91 -31.72 0.10
CA SER A 83 11.51 -31.52 -0.32
C SER A 83 10.82 -32.83 -0.72
N HIS A 84 11.53 -33.83 -1.20
CA HIS A 84 10.98 -35.10 -1.67
C HIS A 84 11.19 -36.27 -0.71
N HIS A 85 11.80 -36.02 0.46
CA HIS A 85 12.06 -37.07 1.43
C HIS A 85 10.76 -37.57 2.08
N PRO A 86 10.54 -38.91 2.15
CA PRO A 86 9.26 -39.47 2.64
C PRO A 86 8.93 -39.16 4.09
N ASN A 87 9.97 -38.88 4.91
CA ASN A 87 9.83 -38.59 6.34
C ASN A 87 9.94 -37.10 6.67
N ILE A 88 10.08 -36.20 5.66
CA ILE A 88 10.19 -34.76 5.89
C ILE A 88 8.98 -34.06 5.27
N THR A 89 8.27 -33.32 6.09
CA THR A 89 7.22 -32.37 5.64
C THR A 89 7.79 -30.97 5.69
N THR A 90 7.81 -30.27 4.56
CA THR A 90 8.22 -28.87 4.48
C THR A 90 7.02 -27.97 4.54
N LEU A 91 6.96 -27.09 5.53
CA LEU A 91 5.95 -26.03 5.66
C LEU A 91 6.60 -24.69 5.36
N LEU A 92 6.35 -24.20 4.13
CA LEU A 92 6.95 -23.00 3.60
C LEU A 92 6.04 -21.80 3.72
N TYR A 93 6.60 -20.60 3.58
CA TYR A 93 5.93 -19.32 3.73
C TYR A 93 5.16 -19.21 5.05
N SER A 94 5.77 -19.82 6.10
CA SER A 94 5.15 -20.02 7.40
C SER A 94 6.09 -19.61 8.52
N GLU A 95 5.54 -18.96 9.54
CA GLU A 95 6.28 -18.44 10.69
C GLU A 95 5.82 -19.16 11.96
N ILE A 96 6.75 -19.33 12.89
CA ILE A 96 6.47 -19.83 14.23
C ILE A 96 6.21 -18.65 15.15
N GLU A 97 5.02 -18.60 15.76
CA GLU A 97 4.65 -17.54 16.71
C GLU A 97 5.17 -17.85 18.12
N ALA A 98 5.09 -19.11 18.54
CA ALA A 98 5.58 -19.54 19.86
C ALA A 98 5.78 -21.05 19.91
N ILE A 99 6.72 -21.49 20.76
CA ILE A 99 6.97 -22.87 21.13
C ILE A 99 6.88 -22.99 22.64
N THR A 100 5.99 -23.85 23.16
CA THR A 100 5.82 -24.08 24.59
C THR A 100 5.98 -25.55 24.91
N LYS A 101 6.76 -25.88 25.97
CA LYS A 101 6.89 -27.24 26.48
C LYS A 101 5.78 -27.54 27.47
N GLY A 102 5.04 -28.61 27.27
CA GLY A 102 4.00 -29.06 28.17
C GLY A 102 4.56 -29.92 29.31
N GLU A 103 3.71 -30.17 30.32
CA GLU A 103 4.06 -31.10 31.45
C GLU A 103 4.25 -32.55 30.97
N ASP A 104 3.65 -32.91 29.84
CA ASP A 104 3.81 -34.17 29.13
C ASP A 104 5.17 -34.33 28.43
N GLY A 105 6.00 -33.31 28.49
CA GLY A 105 7.33 -33.28 27.85
C GLY A 105 7.30 -32.96 26.35
N LEU A 106 6.10 -32.79 25.76
CA LEU A 106 5.91 -32.46 24.34
C LEU A 106 5.95 -30.95 24.12
N PHE A 107 6.29 -30.57 22.89
CA PHE A 107 6.31 -29.16 22.48
C PHE A 107 5.08 -28.85 21.65
N ARG A 108 4.37 -27.78 22.02
CA ARG A 108 3.26 -27.20 21.28
C ARG A 108 3.74 -26.00 20.49
N VAL A 109 3.57 -26.05 19.19
CA VAL A 109 4.12 -25.10 18.21
C VAL A 109 2.98 -24.34 17.58
N LYS A 110 2.86 -23.05 17.84
CA LYS A 110 1.90 -22.18 17.17
C LYS A 110 2.49 -21.67 15.88
N LEU A 111 1.79 -21.93 14.79
CA LEU A 111 2.19 -21.64 13.42
C LEU A 111 1.26 -20.62 12.78
N ARG A 112 1.83 -19.75 11.97
CA ARG A 112 1.15 -18.81 11.13
C ARG A 112 1.61 -18.98 9.68
N LYS A 113 0.72 -19.50 8.83
CA LYS A 113 0.97 -19.67 7.40
C LYS A 113 0.48 -18.42 6.67
N LYS A 114 1.37 -17.74 5.99
CA LYS A 114 1.07 -16.55 5.20
C LYS A 114 0.33 -16.93 3.92
N PRO A 115 -0.66 -16.13 3.46
CA PRO A 115 -1.32 -16.39 2.19
C PRO A 115 -0.35 -16.15 1.04
N THR A 116 -0.19 -17.14 0.19
CA THR A 116 0.62 -17.04 -1.04
C THR A 116 -0.12 -16.27 -2.13
N PHE A 117 -1.44 -16.17 -2.03
CA PHE A 117 -2.39 -15.70 -3.06
C PHE A 117 -2.29 -16.48 -4.38
N VAL A 118 -1.56 -17.58 -4.38
CA VAL A 118 -1.38 -18.50 -5.50
C VAL A 118 -1.62 -19.92 -5.00
N ASP A 119 -2.53 -20.65 -5.63
CA ASP A 119 -2.68 -22.07 -5.39
C ASP A 119 -1.45 -22.82 -5.93
N TRP A 120 -0.63 -23.30 -5.04
CA TRP A 120 0.59 -24.02 -5.39
C TRP A 120 0.33 -25.39 -6.00
N ALA A 121 -0.85 -25.97 -5.81
CA ALA A 121 -1.22 -27.20 -6.49
C ALA A 121 -1.46 -26.96 -7.99
N ALA A 122 -2.14 -25.86 -8.32
CA ALA A 122 -2.39 -25.45 -9.70
C ALA A 122 -1.18 -24.76 -10.37
N CYS A 123 -0.38 -24.01 -9.62
CA CYS A 123 0.76 -23.24 -10.16
C CYS A 123 1.82 -24.16 -10.78
N THR A 124 2.22 -23.91 -12.02
CA THR A 124 3.27 -24.66 -12.74
C THR A 124 4.68 -24.05 -12.61
N GLY A 125 4.80 -22.85 -12.05
CA GLY A 125 6.09 -22.12 -11.94
C GLY A 125 6.62 -21.58 -13.28
N CYS A 126 5.73 -21.28 -14.24
CA CYS A 126 6.10 -20.79 -15.58
C CYS A 126 6.73 -19.37 -15.58
N GLY A 127 6.35 -18.51 -14.61
CA GLY A 127 6.86 -17.15 -14.49
C GLY A 127 6.10 -16.08 -15.28
N GLU A 128 5.06 -16.42 -16.06
CA GLU A 128 4.29 -15.45 -16.86
C GLU A 128 3.69 -14.31 -16.02
N CYS A 129 3.25 -14.64 -14.80
CA CYS A 129 2.70 -13.67 -13.87
C CYS A 129 3.72 -12.62 -13.40
N GLU A 130 5.00 -12.96 -13.35
CA GLU A 130 6.09 -12.05 -13.01
C GLU A 130 6.35 -11.06 -14.15
N ILE A 131 6.31 -11.53 -15.42
CA ILE A 131 6.54 -10.70 -16.60
C ILE A 131 5.50 -9.57 -16.70
N VAL A 132 4.23 -9.86 -16.44
CA VAL A 132 3.15 -8.86 -16.58
C VAL A 132 2.97 -7.98 -15.35
N CYS A 133 3.54 -8.32 -14.22
CA CYS A 133 3.38 -7.55 -12.99
C CYS A 133 3.99 -6.14 -13.12
N THR A 134 3.20 -5.11 -12.79
CA THR A 134 3.58 -3.70 -12.95
C THR A 134 4.28 -3.11 -11.72
N VAL A 135 4.22 -3.79 -10.58
CA VAL A 135 4.83 -3.36 -9.31
C VAL A 135 6.31 -3.71 -9.28
N ALA A 136 7.13 -2.80 -8.77
CA ALA A 136 8.56 -3.00 -8.57
C ALA A 136 8.90 -2.86 -7.08
N LEU A 137 9.48 -3.91 -6.51
CA LEU A 137 9.94 -3.97 -5.12
C LEU A 137 11.44 -4.28 -5.09
N PRO A 138 12.16 -3.95 -4.02
CA PRO A 138 13.53 -4.40 -3.85
C PRO A 138 13.64 -5.92 -3.99
N ASP A 139 14.69 -6.41 -4.62
CA ASP A 139 14.94 -7.83 -4.82
C ASP A 139 15.91 -8.35 -3.76
N GLU A 140 15.38 -8.89 -2.68
CA GLU A 140 16.16 -9.44 -1.56
C GLU A 140 17.11 -10.58 -1.99
N PHE A 141 16.73 -11.37 -3.00
CA PHE A 141 17.61 -12.40 -3.55
C PHE A 141 18.84 -11.79 -4.22
N ASN A 142 18.72 -10.63 -4.84
CA ASN A 142 19.83 -9.90 -5.41
C ASN A 142 20.37 -8.79 -4.49
N ALA A 143 20.16 -8.92 -3.16
CA ALA A 143 20.62 -7.96 -2.16
C ALA A 143 20.22 -6.51 -2.49
N ASP A 144 19.00 -6.32 -2.96
CA ASP A 144 18.38 -5.04 -3.36
C ASP A 144 19.10 -4.26 -4.49
N LEU A 145 20.05 -4.88 -5.18
CA LEU A 145 20.77 -4.30 -6.33
C LEU A 145 19.86 -4.03 -7.54
N VAL A 146 18.76 -4.76 -7.63
CA VAL A 146 17.73 -4.62 -8.68
C VAL A 146 16.34 -4.71 -8.06
N ALA A 147 15.33 -4.39 -8.87
CA ALA A 147 13.94 -4.59 -8.47
C ALA A 147 13.41 -5.94 -8.97
N ARG A 148 12.60 -6.61 -8.15
CA ARG A 148 11.73 -7.72 -8.52
C ARG A 148 10.27 -7.30 -8.59
N ARG A 149 9.42 -8.18 -9.05
CA ARG A 149 7.98 -7.96 -9.12
C ARG A 149 7.29 -8.33 -7.80
N ALA A 150 6.11 -7.74 -7.52
CA ALA A 150 5.32 -8.16 -6.36
C ALA A 150 4.81 -9.60 -6.50
N THR A 151 4.48 -10.03 -7.73
CA THR A 151 4.26 -11.44 -8.05
C THR A 151 5.58 -12.00 -8.58
N HIS A 152 6.14 -12.97 -7.89
CA HIS A 152 7.47 -13.49 -8.24
C HIS A 152 7.67 -14.94 -7.81
N ILE A 153 8.68 -15.59 -8.37
CA ILE A 153 9.28 -16.83 -7.89
C ILE A 153 10.52 -16.44 -7.08
N ALA A 154 10.69 -17.01 -5.89
CA ALA A 154 11.71 -16.56 -4.94
C ALA A 154 13.13 -16.45 -5.55
N PHE A 155 13.51 -17.39 -6.39
CA PHE A 155 14.77 -17.37 -7.19
C PHE A 155 14.73 -18.47 -8.25
N PRO A 156 15.63 -18.45 -9.26
CA PRO A 156 15.56 -19.37 -10.41
C PRO A 156 15.54 -20.86 -10.05
N GLN A 157 16.29 -21.28 -9.01
CA GLN A 157 16.38 -22.66 -8.53
C GLN A 157 15.49 -22.94 -7.31
N ALA A 158 14.46 -22.15 -7.07
CA ALA A 158 13.56 -22.31 -5.91
C ALA A 158 12.96 -23.72 -5.82
N VAL A 159 12.85 -24.23 -4.61
CA VAL A 159 12.22 -25.53 -4.29
C VAL A 159 11.20 -25.32 -3.16
N PRO A 160 9.89 -25.44 -3.47
CA PRO A 160 9.30 -25.64 -4.81
C PRO A 160 9.42 -24.39 -5.68
N LYS A 161 9.43 -24.57 -7.01
CA LYS A 161 9.41 -23.46 -7.95
C LYS A 161 7.98 -22.99 -8.15
N LYS A 162 7.48 -22.17 -7.23
CA LYS A 162 6.10 -21.68 -7.18
C LYS A 162 6.09 -20.16 -7.01
N ALA A 163 5.08 -19.52 -7.60
CA ALA A 163 4.91 -18.07 -7.45
C ALA A 163 4.27 -17.72 -6.10
N VAL A 164 4.57 -16.53 -5.61
CA VAL A 164 3.92 -15.87 -4.47
C VAL A 164 3.62 -14.43 -4.83
N VAL A 165 2.71 -13.80 -4.07
CA VAL A 165 2.38 -12.39 -4.23
C VAL A 165 2.70 -11.66 -2.93
N ASP A 166 3.61 -10.70 -2.98
CA ASP A 166 3.87 -9.82 -1.85
C ASP A 166 2.77 -8.78 -1.71
N ARG A 167 1.96 -8.93 -0.68
CA ARG A 167 0.88 -8.04 -0.32
C ARG A 167 1.04 -7.64 1.15
N PHE A 168 1.67 -6.49 1.38
CA PHE A 168 2.02 -6.02 2.74
C PHE A 168 0.83 -5.39 3.46
N GLY A 169 -0.21 -5.02 2.73
CA GLY A 169 -1.41 -4.37 3.23
C GLY A 169 -2.04 -3.46 2.18
N THR A 170 -2.98 -2.63 2.61
CA THR A 170 -3.64 -1.66 1.72
C THR A 170 -2.81 -0.39 1.62
N SER A 171 -2.55 0.08 0.40
CA SER A 171 -1.87 1.36 0.16
C SER A 171 -2.68 2.52 0.74
N PRO A 172 -2.07 3.54 1.39
CA PRO A 172 -2.79 4.65 2.00
C PRO A 172 -3.74 5.38 1.03
N CYS A 173 -3.35 5.53 -0.25
CA CYS A 173 -4.18 6.16 -1.27
C CYS A 173 -5.44 5.36 -1.62
N SER A 174 -5.38 4.03 -1.63
CA SER A 174 -6.54 3.17 -1.87
C SER A 174 -7.41 3.06 -0.61
N PHE A 175 -6.79 2.93 0.57
CA PHE A 175 -7.49 2.83 1.85
C PHE A 175 -8.35 4.05 2.17
N THR A 176 -7.83 5.26 1.91
CA THR A 176 -8.54 6.51 2.20
C THR A 176 -9.65 6.82 1.18
N CYS A 177 -9.73 6.09 0.07
CA CYS A 177 -10.77 6.31 -0.94
C CYS A 177 -12.12 5.79 -0.45
N PRO A 178 -13.17 6.64 -0.30
CA PRO A 178 -14.47 6.19 0.20
C PRO A 178 -15.21 5.18 -0.71
N ALA A 179 -14.81 5.08 -1.98
CA ALA A 179 -15.33 4.09 -2.93
C ALA A 179 -14.44 2.84 -3.06
N GLY A 180 -13.36 2.74 -2.28
CA GLY A 180 -12.41 1.63 -2.36
C GLY A 180 -11.64 1.54 -3.68
N VAL A 181 -11.54 2.66 -4.44
CA VAL A 181 -10.86 2.65 -5.75
C VAL A 181 -9.40 2.28 -5.58
N LYS A 182 -8.96 1.32 -6.35
CA LYS A 182 -7.57 0.82 -6.40
C LYS A 182 -6.63 1.87 -7.04
N ALA A 183 -6.42 3.00 -6.31
CA ALA A 183 -5.62 4.12 -6.82
C ALA A 183 -4.17 3.70 -7.14
N HIS A 184 -3.56 2.89 -6.30
CA HIS A 184 -2.26 2.29 -6.53
C HIS A 184 -2.26 1.48 -7.84
N GLY A 185 -3.31 0.67 -8.08
CA GLY A 185 -3.43 -0.19 -9.26
C GLY A 185 -3.42 0.59 -10.58
N TYR A 186 -4.35 1.54 -10.75
CA TYR A 186 -4.38 2.27 -12.02
C TYR A 186 -3.18 3.21 -12.22
N VAL A 187 -2.57 3.73 -11.15
CA VAL A 187 -1.30 4.49 -11.25
C VAL A 187 -0.18 3.58 -11.74
N SER A 188 -0.08 2.36 -11.21
CA SER A 188 0.93 1.38 -11.63
C SER A 188 0.74 0.94 -13.09
N LEU A 189 -0.51 0.74 -13.52
CA LEU A 189 -0.84 0.42 -14.91
C LEU A 189 -0.50 1.58 -15.87
N VAL A 190 -0.81 2.84 -15.51
CA VAL A 190 -0.42 4.01 -16.30
C VAL A 190 1.11 4.13 -16.40
N ARG A 191 1.86 3.87 -15.34
CA ARG A 191 3.32 3.80 -15.36
C ARG A 191 3.82 2.78 -16.39
N ALA A 192 3.15 1.63 -16.47
CA ALA A 192 3.47 0.56 -17.40
C ALA A 192 2.98 0.82 -18.85
N GLY A 193 2.21 1.88 -19.10
CA GLY A 193 1.64 2.18 -20.41
C GLY A 193 0.34 1.40 -20.72
N LYS A 194 -0.26 0.74 -19.74
CA LYS A 194 -1.50 -0.05 -19.83
C LYS A 194 -2.70 0.82 -19.45
N TYR A 195 -3.14 1.65 -20.39
CA TYR A 195 -4.12 2.70 -20.10
C TYR A 195 -5.56 2.18 -20.07
N ASP A 196 -5.89 1.24 -20.94
CA ASP A 196 -7.23 0.67 -21.04
C ASP A 196 -7.49 -0.25 -19.82
N GLU A 197 -6.50 -1.04 -19.43
CA GLU A 197 -6.56 -1.86 -18.21
C GLU A 197 -6.69 -0.97 -16.96
N ALA A 198 -5.99 0.17 -16.93
CA ALA A 198 -6.11 1.16 -15.86
C ALA A 198 -7.53 1.74 -15.77
N PHE A 199 -8.16 2.05 -16.92
CA PHE A 199 -9.54 2.52 -16.98
C PHE A 199 -10.52 1.45 -16.47
N HIS A 200 -10.40 0.22 -16.95
CA HIS A 200 -11.28 -0.89 -16.53
C HIS A 200 -11.15 -1.17 -15.04
N LEU A 201 -9.94 -1.19 -14.50
CA LEU A 201 -9.71 -1.35 -13.06
C LEU A 201 -10.41 -0.25 -12.26
N HIS A 202 -10.38 1.01 -12.72
CA HIS A 202 -11.10 2.10 -12.06
C HIS A 202 -12.62 1.91 -12.11
N MET A 203 -13.13 1.43 -13.24
CA MET A 203 -14.57 1.19 -13.46
C MET A 203 -15.13 0.07 -12.56
N GLU A 204 -14.31 -0.85 -12.08
CA GLU A 204 -14.74 -1.88 -11.13
C GLU A 204 -15.34 -1.28 -9.84
N ASP A 205 -14.77 -0.16 -9.39
CA ASP A 205 -15.13 0.46 -8.12
C ASP A 205 -15.95 1.75 -8.29
N ALA A 206 -15.67 2.53 -9.34
CA ALA A 206 -16.24 3.86 -9.50
C ALA A 206 -16.61 4.16 -10.97
N PRO A 207 -17.89 3.98 -11.35
CA PRO A 207 -18.36 4.02 -12.74
C PRO A 207 -18.54 5.44 -13.33
N LEU A 208 -18.06 6.48 -12.65
CA LEU A 208 -18.09 7.88 -13.13
C LEU A 208 -16.65 8.43 -13.24
N PRO A 209 -15.76 7.78 -14.02
CA PRO A 209 -14.33 8.10 -14.03
C PRO A 209 -14.03 9.49 -14.58
N GLY A 210 -14.76 9.94 -15.60
CA GLY A 210 -14.63 11.28 -16.19
C GLY A 210 -14.97 12.39 -15.20
N SER A 211 -16.10 12.24 -14.50
CA SER A 211 -16.53 13.16 -13.45
C SER A 211 -15.55 13.19 -12.27
N LEU A 212 -15.09 12.02 -11.80
CA LEU A 212 -14.12 11.92 -10.70
C LEU A 212 -12.74 12.44 -11.06
N SER A 213 -12.32 12.32 -12.31
CA SER A 213 -11.01 12.82 -12.75
C SER A 213 -10.91 14.35 -12.72
N ARG A 214 -12.07 15.04 -12.73
CA ARG A 214 -12.19 16.50 -12.75
C ARG A 214 -12.66 17.10 -11.43
N ALA A 215 -13.68 16.51 -10.83
CA ALA A 215 -14.37 17.11 -9.69
C ALA A 215 -14.08 16.44 -8.33
N CYS A 216 -13.28 15.38 -8.29
CA CYS A 216 -12.87 14.75 -7.03
C CYS A 216 -11.80 15.60 -6.33
N TYR A 217 -11.96 15.82 -5.02
CA TYR A 217 -10.96 16.51 -4.19
C TYR A 217 -9.74 15.65 -3.85
N ALA A 218 -9.68 14.42 -4.37
CA ALA A 218 -8.54 13.50 -4.30
C ALA A 218 -7.99 13.26 -2.87
N PRO A 219 -8.80 12.74 -1.92
CA PRO A 219 -8.30 12.41 -0.58
C PRO A 219 -7.12 11.43 -0.63
N CYS A 220 -7.05 10.60 -1.68
CA CYS A 220 -5.93 9.71 -1.96
C CYS A 220 -4.57 10.43 -2.12
N GLU A 221 -4.55 11.65 -2.68
CA GLU A 221 -3.33 12.46 -2.78
C GLU A 221 -2.89 12.96 -1.40
N GLY A 222 -3.82 13.38 -0.54
CA GLY A 222 -3.53 13.83 0.81
C GLY A 222 -2.87 12.76 1.69
N GLU A 223 -3.18 11.48 1.45
CA GLU A 223 -2.62 10.35 2.19
C GLU A 223 -1.44 9.68 1.48
N CYS A 224 -1.03 10.15 0.32
CA CYS A 224 0.08 9.58 -0.44
C CYS A 224 1.39 9.61 0.36
N THR A 225 2.04 8.45 0.55
CA THR A 225 3.31 8.32 1.28
C THR A 225 4.41 9.20 0.68
N ARG A 226 4.45 9.36 -0.66
CA ARG A 226 5.41 10.25 -1.33
C ARG A 226 5.31 11.70 -0.85
N GLY A 227 4.17 12.11 -0.29
CA GLY A 227 3.98 13.43 0.31
C GLY A 227 4.86 13.69 1.54
N THR A 228 5.40 12.66 2.19
CA THR A 228 6.36 12.79 3.29
C THR A 228 7.80 13.09 2.80
N LEU A 229 8.02 13.02 1.51
CA LEU A 229 9.30 13.28 0.85
C LEU A 229 9.25 14.61 0.08
N GLU A 230 9.19 14.58 -1.25
CA GLU A 230 9.22 15.78 -2.09
C GLU A 230 7.86 16.15 -2.71
N GLY A 231 6.77 15.58 -2.21
CA GLY A 231 5.40 15.87 -2.66
C GLY A 231 4.66 14.66 -3.23
N THR A 232 3.34 14.75 -3.24
CA THR A 232 2.44 13.63 -3.56
C THR A 232 2.51 13.20 -5.04
N VAL A 233 2.10 11.96 -5.33
CA VAL A 233 1.83 11.52 -6.70
C VAL A 233 0.57 12.27 -7.20
N PRO A 234 0.55 12.85 -8.42
CA PRO A 234 -0.60 13.59 -8.95
C PRO A 234 -1.70 12.62 -9.46
N ILE A 235 -2.29 11.87 -8.53
CA ILE A 235 -3.19 10.74 -8.80
C ILE A 235 -4.41 11.17 -9.64
N ARG A 236 -5.00 12.35 -9.34
CA ARG A 236 -6.15 12.87 -10.08
C ARG A 236 -5.80 13.27 -11.52
N ALA A 237 -4.63 13.88 -11.72
CA ALA A 237 -4.16 14.24 -13.06
C ALA A 237 -3.83 13.00 -13.90
N ILE A 238 -3.22 11.97 -13.30
CA ILE A 238 -2.97 10.67 -13.93
C ILE A 238 -4.29 10.01 -14.32
N LYS A 239 -5.28 9.99 -13.42
CA LYS A 239 -6.63 9.50 -13.72
C LYS A 239 -7.27 10.25 -14.86
N ARG A 240 -7.18 11.59 -14.92
CA ARG A 240 -7.71 12.38 -16.00
C ARG A 240 -7.08 12.02 -17.34
N PHE A 241 -5.75 11.90 -17.39
CA PHE A 241 -5.04 11.47 -18.59
C PHE A 241 -5.55 10.12 -19.09
N MET A 242 -5.64 9.13 -18.22
CA MET A 242 -6.12 7.78 -18.51
C MET A 242 -7.55 7.81 -19.08
N VAL A 243 -8.47 8.53 -18.43
CA VAL A 243 -9.88 8.60 -18.84
C VAL A 243 -10.06 9.34 -20.15
N ASP A 244 -9.41 10.49 -20.33
CA ASP A 244 -9.50 11.28 -21.56
C ASP A 244 -8.97 10.50 -22.76
N ARG A 245 -7.86 9.77 -22.58
CA ARG A 245 -7.29 8.89 -23.60
C ARG A 245 -8.24 7.75 -23.96
N TYR A 246 -8.79 7.06 -22.95
CA TYR A 246 -9.74 5.97 -23.17
C TYR A 246 -10.99 6.45 -23.88
N TYR A 247 -11.60 7.56 -23.47
CA TYR A 247 -12.78 8.11 -24.13
C TYR A 247 -12.54 8.60 -25.55
N ALA A 248 -11.33 9.07 -25.85
CA ALA A 248 -10.94 9.44 -27.21
C ALA A 248 -10.76 8.22 -28.12
N ALA A 249 -10.20 7.12 -27.59
CA ALA A 249 -10.00 5.89 -28.34
C ALA A 249 -11.32 5.09 -28.52
N HIS A 250 -12.20 5.12 -27.52
CA HIS A 250 -13.43 4.34 -27.47
C HIS A 250 -14.66 5.25 -27.33
N PRO A 251 -15.15 5.88 -28.43
CA PRO A 251 -16.29 6.80 -28.39
C PRO A 251 -17.60 6.11 -27.98
N VAL A 252 -17.68 4.78 -28.11
CA VAL A 252 -18.81 3.94 -27.68
C VAL A 252 -18.30 2.96 -26.60
N PRO A 253 -19.11 2.63 -25.57
CA PRO A 253 -18.73 1.59 -24.60
C PRO A 253 -18.47 0.25 -25.28
N GLU A 254 -17.41 -0.44 -24.85
CA GLU A 254 -17.02 -1.74 -25.41
C GLU A 254 -17.79 -2.92 -24.81
N TYR A 255 -18.62 -2.66 -23.80
CA TYR A 255 -19.41 -3.68 -23.09
C TYR A 255 -20.91 -3.36 -23.15
N GLY A 256 -21.70 -4.41 -23.00
CA GLY A 256 -23.16 -4.35 -23.00
C GLY A 256 -23.79 -5.01 -21.78
N PRO A 257 -25.10 -5.30 -21.82
CA PRO A 257 -25.76 -6.00 -20.75
C PRO A 257 -25.10 -7.36 -20.46
N PRO A 258 -25.05 -7.81 -19.18
CA PRO A 258 -24.49 -9.09 -18.83
C PRO A 258 -25.29 -10.23 -19.46
N GLU A 259 -24.62 -11.35 -19.76
CA GLU A 259 -25.26 -12.54 -20.35
C GLU A 259 -26.36 -13.13 -19.45
N THR A 260 -26.13 -13.10 -18.14
CA THR A 260 -27.10 -13.57 -17.16
C THR A 260 -28.00 -12.43 -16.71
N VAL A 261 -29.28 -12.48 -17.04
CA VAL A 261 -30.29 -11.53 -16.61
C VAL A 261 -31.18 -12.15 -15.56
N ARG A 262 -31.30 -11.51 -14.40
CA ARG A 262 -32.17 -11.92 -13.29
C ARG A 262 -33.61 -11.43 -13.50
N SER A 263 -34.57 -12.08 -12.83
CA SER A 263 -35.97 -11.71 -12.91
C SER A 263 -36.34 -10.48 -12.11
N GLU A 264 -35.61 -10.26 -11.00
CA GLU A 264 -35.89 -9.23 -10.01
C GLU A 264 -35.61 -7.83 -10.55
N LYS A 265 -36.51 -6.92 -10.19
CA LYS A 265 -36.51 -5.53 -10.63
C LYS A 265 -36.07 -4.61 -9.49
N VAL A 266 -35.14 -3.74 -9.74
CA VAL A 266 -34.68 -2.75 -8.76
C VAL A 266 -34.99 -1.34 -9.26
N ALA A 267 -35.69 -0.56 -8.42
CA ALA A 267 -35.88 0.87 -8.64
C ALA A 267 -34.78 1.67 -7.97
N VAL A 268 -34.21 2.63 -8.69
CA VAL A 268 -33.28 3.62 -8.16
C VAL A 268 -33.94 4.99 -8.24
N VAL A 269 -34.07 5.71 -7.13
CA VAL A 269 -34.72 7.02 -7.06
C VAL A 269 -33.65 8.11 -7.01
N GLY A 270 -33.41 8.78 -8.12
CA GLY A 270 -32.43 9.82 -8.34
C GLY A 270 -31.20 9.34 -9.14
N SER A 271 -30.82 10.12 -10.15
CA SER A 271 -29.69 9.87 -11.05
C SER A 271 -28.42 10.64 -10.67
N GLY A 272 -28.24 10.96 -9.37
CA GLY A 272 -26.98 11.49 -8.85
C GLY A 272 -25.89 10.41 -8.74
N PRO A 273 -24.66 10.76 -8.30
CA PRO A 273 -23.53 9.81 -8.22
C PRO A 273 -23.85 8.51 -7.48
N ALA A 274 -24.60 8.57 -6.36
CA ALA A 274 -24.97 7.37 -5.60
C ALA A 274 -25.93 6.47 -6.39
N GLY A 275 -26.97 7.06 -7.01
CA GLY A 275 -27.95 6.30 -7.78
C GLY A 275 -27.35 5.67 -9.03
N LEU A 276 -26.54 6.43 -9.77
CA LEU A 276 -25.83 5.92 -10.95
C LEU A 276 -24.84 4.81 -10.60
N SER A 277 -24.11 4.94 -9.48
CA SER A 277 -23.20 3.89 -9.00
C SER A 277 -23.97 2.63 -8.60
N ALA A 278 -25.06 2.75 -7.85
CA ALA A 278 -25.88 1.59 -7.49
C ALA A 278 -26.45 0.91 -8.73
N ALA A 279 -26.98 1.69 -9.69
CA ALA A 279 -27.51 1.17 -10.94
C ALA A 279 -26.47 0.39 -11.74
N TYR A 280 -25.24 0.91 -11.86
CA TYR A 280 -24.12 0.24 -12.52
C TYR A 280 -23.80 -1.10 -11.87
N HIS A 281 -23.57 -1.12 -10.56
CA HIS A 281 -23.17 -2.32 -9.86
C HIS A 281 -24.28 -3.39 -9.79
N LEU A 282 -25.56 -2.98 -9.74
CA LEU A 282 -26.70 -3.89 -9.81
C LEU A 282 -26.90 -4.46 -11.24
N ALA A 283 -26.78 -3.61 -12.26
CA ALA A 283 -26.87 -4.05 -13.65
C ALA A 283 -25.78 -5.06 -14.00
N ARG A 284 -24.53 -4.83 -13.55
CA ARG A 284 -23.41 -5.80 -13.71
C ARG A 284 -23.68 -7.15 -13.03
N ARG A 285 -24.54 -7.19 -11.99
CA ARG A 285 -24.99 -8.44 -11.33
C ARG A 285 -26.20 -9.08 -12.03
N GLY A 286 -26.65 -8.52 -13.14
CA GLY A 286 -27.73 -9.04 -13.96
C GLY A 286 -29.13 -8.57 -13.54
N TYR A 287 -29.30 -7.67 -12.59
CA TYR A 287 -30.60 -7.14 -12.19
C TYR A 287 -31.18 -6.18 -13.23
N ARG A 288 -32.53 -6.18 -13.36
CA ARG A 288 -33.24 -5.19 -14.16
C ARG A 288 -33.38 -3.90 -13.39
N VAL A 289 -32.62 -2.87 -13.77
CA VAL A 289 -32.56 -1.62 -13.04
C VAL A 289 -33.30 -0.51 -13.79
N THR A 290 -34.23 0.17 -13.12
CA THR A 290 -34.86 1.41 -13.61
C THR A 290 -34.51 2.56 -12.68
N VAL A 291 -33.91 3.63 -13.24
CA VAL A 291 -33.59 4.86 -12.53
C VAL A 291 -34.67 5.90 -12.79
N PHE A 292 -35.31 6.41 -11.74
CA PHE A 292 -36.30 7.48 -11.80
C PHE A 292 -35.64 8.80 -11.45
N GLU A 293 -35.62 9.74 -12.39
CA GLU A 293 -35.07 11.09 -12.23
C GLU A 293 -36.17 12.14 -12.36
N ALA A 294 -36.31 13.00 -11.36
CA ALA A 294 -37.29 14.05 -11.34
C ALA A 294 -36.99 15.21 -12.33
N ALA A 295 -35.70 15.42 -12.60
CA ALA A 295 -35.22 16.48 -13.49
C ALA A 295 -35.25 16.06 -14.98
N PRO A 296 -35.21 17.03 -15.94
CA PRO A 296 -35.17 16.73 -17.38
C PRO A 296 -33.90 16.02 -17.86
N LYS A 297 -32.79 16.15 -17.12
CA LYS A 297 -31.50 15.53 -17.46
C LYS A 297 -30.89 14.79 -16.26
N THR A 298 -30.20 13.71 -16.54
CA THR A 298 -29.50 12.88 -15.57
C THR A 298 -28.22 13.50 -15.02
N GLY A 299 -27.72 13.02 -13.89
CA GLY A 299 -26.44 13.39 -13.33
C GLY A 299 -26.49 14.11 -11.98
N GLY A 300 -27.69 14.54 -11.53
CA GLY A 300 -27.83 15.21 -10.23
C GLY A 300 -26.91 16.42 -10.07
N MET A 301 -26.17 16.47 -8.96
CA MET A 301 -25.24 17.57 -8.65
C MET A 301 -24.11 17.72 -9.69
N LEU A 302 -23.64 16.63 -10.34
CA LEU A 302 -22.64 16.70 -11.41
C LEU A 302 -23.10 17.58 -12.57
N ARG A 303 -24.38 17.54 -12.87
CA ARG A 303 -24.98 18.34 -13.96
C ARG A 303 -25.40 19.71 -13.51
N TYR A 304 -26.13 19.78 -12.38
CA TYR A 304 -26.84 20.98 -12.00
C TYR A 304 -26.07 21.92 -11.06
N ALA A 305 -25.14 21.39 -10.26
CA ALA A 305 -24.36 22.18 -9.30
C ALA A 305 -22.96 22.51 -9.79
N ILE A 306 -22.20 21.52 -10.25
CA ILE A 306 -20.81 21.75 -10.66
C ILE A 306 -20.77 22.55 -11.95
N PRO A 307 -20.07 23.70 -12.02
CA PRO A 307 -19.97 24.50 -13.24
C PRO A 307 -19.27 23.76 -14.40
N ALA A 308 -19.67 24.10 -15.65
CA ALA A 308 -19.12 23.49 -16.85
C ALA A 308 -17.59 23.70 -16.99
N TYR A 309 -17.06 24.84 -16.52
CA TYR A 309 -15.61 25.11 -16.52
C TYR A 309 -14.78 24.23 -15.57
N ARG A 310 -15.45 23.50 -14.66
CA ARG A 310 -14.83 22.46 -13.81
C ARG A 310 -15.14 21.05 -14.30
N LEU A 311 -16.37 20.83 -14.75
CA LEU A 311 -16.86 19.55 -15.24
C LEU A 311 -17.74 19.75 -16.48
N PRO A 312 -17.18 19.63 -17.69
CA PRO A 312 -17.92 19.68 -18.93
C PRO A 312 -19.09 18.69 -18.95
N LYS A 313 -20.26 19.09 -19.46
CA LYS A 313 -21.44 18.24 -19.36
C LYS A 313 -21.40 17.02 -20.28
N GLU A 314 -20.62 17.10 -21.34
CA GLU A 314 -20.33 16.02 -22.28
C GLU A 314 -19.57 14.88 -21.57
N VAL A 315 -18.72 15.20 -20.58
CA VAL A 315 -18.02 14.21 -19.76
C VAL A 315 -19.01 13.45 -18.87
N VAL A 316 -19.99 14.17 -18.29
CA VAL A 316 -21.04 13.55 -17.50
C VAL A 316 -21.90 12.63 -18.35
N ASP A 317 -22.26 13.08 -19.57
CA ASP A 317 -23.03 12.28 -20.51
C ASP A 317 -22.27 11.01 -20.93
N ARG A 318 -20.96 11.12 -21.12
CA ARG A 318 -20.11 9.97 -21.45
C ARG A 318 -19.99 8.96 -20.30
N ASP A 319 -19.87 9.43 -19.07
CA ASP A 319 -19.92 8.55 -17.89
C ASP A 319 -21.26 7.80 -17.80
N ILE A 320 -22.38 8.52 -18.04
CA ILE A 320 -23.72 7.92 -17.98
C ILE A 320 -23.94 6.91 -19.12
N LEU A 321 -23.37 7.15 -20.29
CA LEU A 321 -23.44 6.23 -21.42
C LEU A 321 -22.83 4.86 -21.06
N ASN A 322 -21.75 4.82 -20.28
CA ASN A 322 -21.17 3.57 -19.80
C ASN A 322 -22.16 2.79 -18.91
N ILE A 323 -23.03 3.48 -18.19
CA ILE A 323 -24.01 2.84 -17.29
C ILE A 323 -25.21 2.35 -18.10
N THR A 324 -25.73 3.16 -19.01
CA THR A 324 -26.87 2.78 -19.85
C THR A 324 -26.54 1.66 -20.82
N ALA A 325 -25.28 1.53 -21.25
CA ALA A 325 -24.82 0.41 -22.06
C ALA A 325 -25.04 -0.95 -21.40
N LEU A 326 -25.11 -1.00 -20.07
CA LEU A 326 -25.43 -2.23 -19.30
C LEU A 326 -26.93 -2.57 -19.30
N GLY A 327 -27.76 -1.84 -20.01
CA GLY A 327 -29.23 -2.05 -20.06
C GLY A 327 -29.99 -1.36 -18.93
N VAL A 328 -29.39 -0.38 -18.25
CA VAL A 328 -30.07 0.44 -17.24
C VAL A 328 -31.09 1.35 -17.94
N ASP A 329 -32.39 1.25 -17.56
CA ASP A 329 -33.45 2.12 -17.99
C ASP A 329 -33.49 3.39 -17.15
N ILE A 330 -33.29 4.57 -17.76
CA ILE A 330 -33.32 5.85 -17.05
C ILE A 330 -34.50 6.66 -17.53
N ARG A 331 -35.43 6.98 -16.61
CA ARG A 331 -36.66 7.75 -16.86
C ARG A 331 -36.50 9.14 -16.25
N THR A 332 -36.29 10.11 -17.06
CA THR A 332 -36.27 11.54 -16.69
C THR A 332 -37.69 12.08 -16.54
N GLU A 333 -37.85 13.26 -15.91
CA GLU A 333 -39.16 13.91 -15.67
C GLU A 333 -40.15 12.96 -14.94
N SER A 334 -39.63 12.03 -14.16
CA SER A 334 -40.40 10.97 -13.51
C SER A 334 -40.22 11.04 -11.96
N PRO A 335 -40.80 12.06 -11.32
CA PRO A 335 -40.66 12.21 -9.87
C PRO A 335 -41.41 11.11 -9.12
N VAL A 336 -40.70 10.37 -8.28
CA VAL A 336 -41.30 9.39 -7.37
C VAL A 336 -41.90 10.11 -6.17
N ARG A 337 -43.18 9.91 -5.91
CA ARG A 337 -43.92 10.55 -4.80
C ARG A 337 -44.00 9.65 -3.58
N THR A 338 -44.17 8.32 -3.75
CA THR A 338 -44.25 7.34 -2.66
C THR A 338 -43.40 6.11 -3.02
N LEU A 339 -42.87 5.44 -2.01
CA LEU A 339 -42.15 4.18 -2.17
C LEU A 339 -43.10 3.01 -2.39
N ALA A 340 -44.32 3.12 -1.85
CA ALA A 340 -45.39 2.15 -2.03
C ALA A 340 -45.79 2.01 -3.50
N ASP A 341 -45.79 3.11 -4.29
CA ASP A 341 -46.08 3.05 -5.73
C ASP A 341 -45.08 2.22 -6.49
N LEU A 342 -43.80 2.26 -6.14
CA LEU A 342 -42.77 1.43 -6.74
C LEU A 342 -42.97 -0.04 -6.41
N LYS A 343 -43.35 -0.35 -5.17
CA LYS A 343 -43.65 -1.74 -4.78
C LYS A 343 -44.89 -2.27 -5.52
N ALA A 344 -45.90 -1.46 -5.69
CA ALA A 344 -47.09 -1.81 -6.46
C ALA A 344 -46.80 -2.00 -7.97
N GLN A 345 -45.79 -1.34 -8.53
CA GLN A 345 -45.28 -1.56 -9.89
C GLN A 345 -44.43 -2.82 -10.06
N GLY A 346 -44.23 -3.59 -8.99
CA GLY A 346 -43.51 -4.85 -9.00
C GLY A 346 -41.98 -4.73 -8.90
N PHE A 347 -41.48 -3.66 -8.30
CA PHE A 347 -40.07 -3.59 -7.93
C PHE A 347 -39.83 -4.37 -6.63
N ASP A 348 -38.80 -5.23 -6.66
CA ASP A 348 -38.45 -6.11 -5.54
C ASP A 348 -37.64 -5.39 -4.48
N ALA A 349 -36.76 -4.45 -4.89
CA ALA A 349 -36.00 -3.57 -4.01
C ALA A 349 -35.96 -2.15 -4.55
N VAL A 350 -35.72 -1.18 -3.64
CA VAL A 350 -35.59 0.25 -3.95
C VAL A 350 -34.31 0.80 -3.36
N PHE A 351 -33.55 1.54 -4.16
CA PHE A 351 -32.44 2.36 -3.68
C PHE A 351 -32.81 3.84 -3.75
N LEU A 352 -32.98 4.49 -2.59
CA LEU A 352 -33.36 5.90 -2.49
C LEU A 352 -32.09 6.79 -2.44
N ALA A 353 -31.84 7.52 -3.52
CA ALA A 353 -30.68 8.43 -3.70
C ALA A 353 -31.14 9.86 -4.08
N ALA A 354 -32.14 10.39 -3.37
CA ALA A 354 -32.80 11.66 -3.67
C ALA A 354 -31.90 12.90 -3.53
N GLY A 355 -30.76 12.79 -2.85
CA GLY A 355 -29.74 13.83 -2.73
C GLY A 355 -30.18 15.07 -1.93
N THR A 356 -29.53 16.22 -2.18
CA THR A 356 -29.73 17.51 -1.50
C THR A 356 -29.81 18.64 -2.51
N MET A 357 -30.98 18.92 -3.05
CA MET A 357 -31.14 19.81 -4.23
C MET A 357 -31.78 21.20 -3.88
N GLN A 358 -31.89 21.55 -2.62
CA GLN A 358 -32.47 22.82 -2.12
C GLN A 358 -31.54 23.49 -1.10
N GLY A 359 -31.34 24.79 -1.20
CA GLY A 359 -30.61 25.58 -0.24
C GLY A 359 -31.37 25.83 1.06
N PHE A 360 -30.66 26.05 2.16
CA PHE A 360 -31.23 26.61 3.37
C PHE A 360 -31.51 28.10 3.18
N LYS A 361 -32.56 28.58 3.85
CA LYS A 361 -32.86 30.00 4.00
C LYS A 361 -32.04 30.56 5.18
N LEU A 362 -31.66 31.83 5.08
CA LEU A 362 -30.91 32.52 6.14
C LEU A 362 -31.85 32.94 7.28
N GLY A 363 -33.14 33.18 6.97
CA GLY A 363 -34.16 33.59 7.92
C GLY A 363 -34.10 35.08 8.31
N VAL A 364 -33.61 35.89 7.38
CA VAL A 364 -33.51 37.35 7.57
C VAL A 364 -34.58 38.09 6.76
N PRO A 365 -35.02 39.31 7.18
CA PRO A 365 -36.01 40.09 6.42
C PRO A 365 -35.56 40.41 5.01
N GLY A 366 -36.47 40.32 4.02
CA GLY A 366 -36.24 40.62 2.63
C GLY A 366 -35.69 39.43 1.80
N GLU A 367 -35.66 38.24 2.37
CA GLU A 367 -35.20 37.01 1.65
C GLU A 367 -36.15 36.55 0.52
N GLU A 368 -37.36 37.10 0.51
CA GLU A 368 -38.39 36.88 -0.51
C GLU A 368 -38.23 37.82 -1.72
N LEU A 369 -37.35 38.81 -1.70
CA LEU A 369 -37.16 39.76 -2.77
C LEU A 369 -36.68 39.10 -4.09
N ASP A 370 -37.18 39.60 -5.20
CA ASP A 370 -36.61 39.24 -6.51
C ASP A 370 -35.15 39.73 -6.58
N GLY A 371 -34.23 38.82 -6.93
CA GLY A 371 -32.80 39.03 -6.82
C GLY A 371 -32.15 38.30 -5.64
N VAL A 372 -32.92 37.58 -4.79
CA VAL A 372 -32.39 36.68 -3.76
C VAL A 372 -32.67 35.25 -4.18
N THR A 373 -31.63 34.43 -4.25
CA THR A 373 -31.73 33.01 -4.63
C THR A 373 -30.79 32.14 -3.79
N ASP A 374 -31.07 30.86 -3.70
CA ASP A 374 -30.07 29.90 -3.16
C ASP A 374 -29.06 29.47 -4.23
N CYS A 375 -27.92 28.88 -3.81
CA CYS A 375 -26.86 28.50 -4.73
C CYS A 375 -27.29 27.42 -5.74
N MET A 376 -28.21 26.51 -5.38
CA MET A 376 -28.74 25.52 -6.30
C MET A 376 -29.67 26.12 -7.35
N GLY A 377 -30.54 27.05 -6.94
CA GLY A 377 -31.39 27.82 -7.86
C GLY A 377 -30.57 28.60 -8.87
N PHE A 378 -29.49 29.28 -8.44
CA PHE A 378 -28.57 29.97 -9.31
C PHE A 378 -27.82 29.04 -10.26
N LEU A 379 -27.17 27.99 -9.73
CA LEU A 379 -26.35 27.08 -10.52
C LEU A 379 -27.16 26.24 -11.49
N LYS A 380 -28.39 25.81 -11.13
CA LYS A 380 -29.29 25.09 -12.04
C LYS A 380 -29.64 25.92 -13.28
N ARG A 381 -29.95 27.19 -13.10
CA ARG A 381 -30.26 28.12 -14.20
C ARG A 381 -29.02 28.32 -15.08
N ALA A 382 -27.88 28.62 -14.46
CA ALA A 382 -26.64 28.88 -15.19
C ALA A 382 -26.13 27.64 -15.95
N ASN A 383 -26.14 26.45 -15.35
CA ASN A 383 -25.72 25.21 -15.99
C ASN A 383 -26.80 24.66 -16.96
N GLY A 384 -28.06 25.04 -16.79
CA GLY A 384 -29.16 24.71 -17.70
C GLY A 384 -29.15 25.50 -19.01
N GLY A 385 -28.26 26.48 -19.15
CA GLY A 385 -28.17 27.34 -20.33
C GLY A 385 -29.24 28.44 -20.38
N GLU A 386 -29.87 28.74 -19.22
CA GLU A 386 -30.78 29.90 -19.14
C GLU A 386 -29.99 31.19 -19.36
N ALA A 387 -30.52 32.08 -20.20
CA ALA A 387 -29.88 33.35 -20.44
C ALA A 387 -29.95 34.26 -19.21
N MET A 388 -28.88 34.25 -18.43
CA MET A 388 -28.71 35.11 -17.27
C MET A 388 -27.75 36.24 -17.61
N ASP A 389 -28.30 37.46 -17.77
CA ASP A 389 -27.47 38.66 -17.99
C ASP A 389 -27.08 39.28 -16.66
N LEU A 390 -25.82 39.13 -16.28
CA LEU A 390 -25.25 39.79 -15.12
C LEU A 390 -24.34 40.96 -15.47
N LYS A 391 -24.30 41.39 -16.73
CA LYS A 391 -23.44 42.48 -17.16
C LYS A 391 -23.72 43.76 -16.38
N GLY A 392 -22.64 44.29 -15.80
CA GLY A 392 -22.67 45.52 -14.99
C GLY A 392 -23.21 45.35 -13.58
N LYS A 393 -23.70 44.16 -13.17
CA LYS A 393 -24.29 43.88 -11.85
C LYS A 393 -23.27 43.61 -10.81
N THR A 394 -23.64 43.92 -9.54
CA THR A 394 -22.93 43.48 -8.33
C THR A 394 -23.60 42.25 -7.77
N VAL A 395 -22.87 41.15 -7.63
CA VAL A 395 -23.33 39.86 -7.08
C VAL A 395 -22.67 39.61 -5.75
N MET A 396 -23.45 39.27 -4.73
CA MET A 396 -22.93 38.83 -3.43
C MET A 396 -23.30 37.38 -3.17
N VAL A 397 -22.33 36.59 -2.76
CA VAL A 397 -22.52 35.19 -2.40
C VAL A 397 -22.25 35.02 -0.90
N VAL A 398 -23.20 34.50 -0.16
CA VAL A 398 -23.07 34.27 1.28
C VAL A 398 -22.70 32.83 1.57
N GLY A 399 -21.51 32.62 2.10
CA GLY A 399 -21.01 31.29 2.46
C GLY A 399 -19.49 31.18 2.38
N GLY A 400 -18.93 30.12 2.92
CA GLY A 400 -17.47 29.89 2.95
C GLY A 400 -17.04 28.49 2.47
N GLY A 401 -17.97 27.70 1.96
CA GLY A 401 -17.69 26.39 1.36
C GLY A 401 -17.52 26.44 -0.16
N ASN A 402 -17.14 25.30 -0.77
CA ASN A 402 -17.00 25.19 -2.22
C ASN A 402 -18.32 25.56 -2.96
N SER A 403 -19.48 25.34 -2.32
CA SER A 403 -20.79 25.78 -2.81
C SER A 403 -20.96 27.31 -2.91
N ALA A 404 -20.06 28.10 -2.31
CA ALA A 404 -20.01 29.55 -2.49
C ALA A 404 -18.98 29.97 -3.54
N ILE A 405 -17.92 29.22 -3.71
CA ILE A 405 -16.89 29.49 -4.72
C ILE A 405 -17.43 29.32 -6.13
N ASP A 406 -18.16 28.21 -6.38
CA ASP A 406 -18.71 27.89 -7.70
C ASP A 406 -19.67 28.96 -8.26
N PRO A 407 -20.70 29.43 -7.52
CA PRO A 407 -21.56 30.52 -8.01
C PRO A 407 -20.84 31.86 -8.14
N ALA A 408 -19.84 32.14 -7.29
CA ALA A 408 -19.07 33.38 -7.39
C ALA A 408 -18.26 33.44 -8.70
N ARG A 409 -17.50 32.38 -8.99
CA ARG A 409 -16.76 32.26 -10.25
C ARG A 409 -17.64 32.16 -11.46
N MET A 410 -18.83 31.55 -11.35
CA MET A 410 -19.83 31.50 -12.40
C MET A 410 -20.38 32.89 -12.69
N ALA A 411 -20.68 33.71 -11.66
CA ALA A 411 -21.20 35.05 -11.84
C ALA A 411 -20.25 35.98 -12.64
N LEU A 412 -18.94 35.87 -12.42
CA LEU A 412 -17.93 36.60 -13.21
C LEU A 412 -18.02 36.23 -14.70
N ARG A 413 -18.11 34.91 -15.00
CA ARG A 413 -18.25 34.41 -16.39
C ARG A 413 -19.56 34.83 -17.07
N LEU A 414 -20.59 35.09 -16.29
CA LEU A 414 -21.87 35.65 -16.77
C LEU A 414 -21.84 37.16 -16.87
N GLY A 415 -20.67 37.81 -16.70
CA GLY A 415 -20.47 39.24 -16.96
C GLY A 415 -20.67 40.14 -15.73
N ALA A 416 -20.78 39.62 -14.52
CA ALA A 416 -20.89 40.47 -13.33
C ALA A 416 -19.70 41.43 -13.21
N LYS A 417 -20.00 42.71 -12.93
CA LYS A 417 -18.98 43.76 -12.76
C LYS A 417 -18.20 43.59 -11.48
N LYS A 418 -18.88 43.11 -10.43
CA LYS A 418 -18.31 42.91 -9.10
C LYS A 418 -18.94 41.71 -8.48
N VAL A 419 -18.10 40.84 -7.90
CA VAL A 419 -18.52 39.64 -7.15
C VAL A 419 -17.88 39.61 -5.79
N ILE A 420 -18.67 39.47 -4.73
CA ILE A 420 -18.25 39.47 -3.34
C ILE A 420 -18.66 38.17 -2.70
N ILE A 421 -17.71 37.43 -2.11
CA ILE A 421 -18.03 36.33 -1.19
C ILE A 421 -18.06 36.89 0.23
N GLN A 422 -19.19 36.84 0.89
CA GLN A 422 -19.34 37.27 2.28
C GLN A 422 -19.37 36.06 3.19
N TYR A 423 -18.44 36.05 4.18
CA TYR A 423 -18.32 34.93 5.10
C TYR A 423 -18.25 35.39 6.57
N ARG A 424 -19.06 34.76 7.43
CA ARG A 424 -19.23 35.13 8.85
C ARG A 424 -18.03 34.80 9.78
N ARG A 425 -17.03 34.02 9.30
CA ARG A 425 -15.78 33.75 10.02
C ARG A 425 -14.60 34.28 9.23
N SER A 426 -13.36 34.03 9.70
CA SER A 426 -12.14 34.39 8.95
C SER A 426 -11.85 33.38 7.84
N ARG A 427 -10.89 33.74 6.96
CA ARG A 427 -10.42 32.88 5.89
C ARG A 427 -9.98 31.51 6.41
N LYS A 428 -9.31 31.46 7.56
CA LYS A 428 -8.80 30.23 8.18
C LYS A 428 -9.91 29.23 8.49
N GLU A 429 -11.11 29.70 8.83
CA GLU A 429 -12.25 28.85 9.13
C GLU A 429 -13.13 28.54 7.90
N MET A 430 -12.76 28.98 6.70
CA MET A 430 -13.46 28.61 5.48
C MET A 430 -13.32 27.11 5.21
N PRO A 431 -14.44 26.39 5.01
CA PRO A 431 -14.35 24.96 4.66
C PRO A 431 -14.07 24.69 3.17
N ALA A 432 -13.99 25.73 2.32
CA ALA A 432 -13.56 25.59 0.95
C ALA A 432 -12.06 25.27 0.89
N HIS A 433 -11.64 24.51 -0.12
CA HIS A 433 -10.22 24.22 -0.33
C HIS A 433 -9.45 25.48 -0.69
N ASP A 434 -8.24 25.66 -0.11
CA ASP A 434 -7.42 26.86 -0.31
C ASP A 434 -7.17 27.17 -1.78
N TRP A 435 -6.88 26.17 -2.60
CA TRP A 435 -6.66 26.34 -4.04
C TRP A 435 -7.90 26.81 -4.80
N GLU A 436 -9.11 26.47 -4.34
CA GLU A 436 -10.38 26.99 -4.90
C GLU A 436 -10.59 28.47 -4.53
N ILE A 437 -10.24 28.82 -3.28
CA ILE A 437 -10.30 30.21 -2.81
C ILE A 437 -9.31 31.06 -3.59
N GLU A 438 -8.06 30.61 -3.74
CA GLU A 438 -7.05 31.32 -4.53
C GLU A 438 -7.48 31.52 -5.97
N ALA A 439 -8.00 30.47 -6.62
CA ALA A 439 -8.49 30.59 -7.99
C ALA A 439 -9.64 31.61 -8.13
N ALA A 440 -10.51 31.72 -7.12
CA ALA A 440 -11.55 32.76 -7.12
C ALA A 440 -10.98 34.17 -6.95
N LEU A 441 -10.01 34.34 -6.08
CA LEU A 441 -9.33 35.63 -5.85
C LEU A 441 -8.53 36.08 -7.09
N GLU A 442 -7.81 35.14 -7.74
CA GLU A 442 -7.11 35.41 -9.00
C GLU A 442 -8.06 35.88 -10.12
N GLU A 443 -9.27 35.33 -10.14
CA GLU A 443 -10.31 35.71 -11.11
C GLU A 443 -11.00 37.03 -10.77
N GLY A 444 -10.70 37.65 -9.63
CA GLY A 444 -11.20 38.95 -9.23
C GLY A 444 -12.42 38.94 -8.31
N VAL A 445 -12.71 37.81 -7.67
CA VAL A 445 -13.69 37.73 -6.57
C VAL A 445 -13.15 38.43 -5.33
N GLU A 446 -13.94 39.33 -4.75
CA GLU A 446 -13.61 39.96 -3.47
C GLU A 446 -14.05 39.09 -2.31
N LEU A 447 -13.20 38.91 -1.32
CA LEU A 447 -13.52 38.13 -0.12
C LEU A 447 -13.74 39.09 1.07
N GLN A 448 -14.98 39.16 1.55
CA GLN A 448 -15.40 39.91 2.73
C GLN A 448 -15.62 38.95 3.90
N VAL A 449 -14.56 38.70 4.68
CA VAL A 449 -14.64 37.85 5.88
C VAL A 449 -15.16 38.61 7.08
N LEU A 450 -15.58 37.86 8.13
CA LEU A 450 -16.13 38.42 9.37
C LEU A 450 -17.36 39.32 9.15
N HIS A 451 -18.18 38.98 8.16
CA HIS A 451 -19.44 39.68 7.87
C HIS A 451 -20.58 38.71 7.66
N THR A 452 -21.81 39.12 8.07
CA THR A 452 -23.03 38.34 7.84
C THR A 452 -24.18 39.28 7.47
N PRO A 453 -25.09 38.90 6.55
CA PRO A 453 -26.30 39.69 6.29
C PRO A 453 -27.18 39.77 7.53
N LYS A 454 -27.76 40.95 7.76
CA LYS A 454 -28.79 41.25 8.77
C LYS A 454 -30.17 41.35 8.14
N ARG A 455 -30.28 42.01 6.98
CA ARG A 455 -31.47 42.11 6.17
C ARG A 455 -31.14 42.45 4.74
N PHE A 456 -32.05 42.12 3.82
CA PHE A 456 -32.01 42.53 2.45
C PHE A 456 -32.94 43.74 2.22
N ILE A 457 -32.47 44.76 1.52
CA ILE A 457 -33.18 45.99 1.29
C ILE A 457 -33.66 45.99 -0.16
N GLY A 458 -34.99 46.08 -0.32
CA GLY A 458 -35.64 46.08 -1.62
C GLY A 458 -36.33 47.39 -1.94
N GLU A 459 -36.55 47.65 -3.24
CA GLU A 459 -37.41 48.69 -3.78
C GLU A 459 -38.32 48.08 -4.83
N SER A 460 -39.62 48.30 -4.72
CA SER A 460 -40.62 47.73 -5.63
C SER A 460 -40.49 46.19 -5.77
N GLY A 461 -40.24 45.51 -4.69
CA GLY A 461 -40.08 44.03 -4.63
C GLY A 461 -38.75 43.47 -5.18
N LYS A 462 -37.82 44.31 -5.63
CA LYS A 462 -36.50 43.93 -6.15
C LYS A 462 -35.37 44.27 -5.18
N LEU A 463 -34.38 43.41 -5.07
CA LEU A 463 -33.21 43.62 -4.26
C LEU A 463 -32.40 44.83 -4.76
N LYS A 464 -31.96 45.71 -3.85
CA LYS A 464 -31.09 46.87 -4.12
C LYS A 464 -29.82 46.89 -3.27
N ALA A 465 -29.89 46.40 -2.04
CA ALA A 465 -28.75 46.38 -1.13
C ALA A 465 -28.89 45.33 -0.06
N VAL A 466 -27.79 45.05 0.58
CA VAL A 466 -27.72 44.24 1.79
C VAL A 466 -27.17 45.06 2.96
N GLU A 467 -27.83 44.98 4.11
CA GLU A 467 -27.29 45.48 5.36
C GLU A 467 -26.63 44.30 6.08
N SER A 468 -25.34 44.42 6.38
CA SER A 468 -24.52 43.39 6.98
C SER A 468 -23.92 43.87 8.32
N LEU A 469 -23.69 42.92 9.24
CA LEU A 469 -23.03 43.10 10.51
C LEU A 469 -21.59 42.59 10.40
N THR A 470 -20.68 43.32 11.06
CA THR A 470 -19.34 42.80 11.33
C THR A 470 -19.41 41.73 12.41
N MET A 471 -18.57 40.70 12.29
CA MET A 471 -18.48 39.58 13.24
C MET A 471 -17.12 39.59 13.95
N ARG A 472 -17.07 39.08 15.17
CA ARG A 472 -15.84 38.71 15.85
C ARG A 472 -15.83 37.20 16.13
N LEU A 473 -14.64 36.63 16.25
CA LEU A 473 -14.49 35.22 16.56
C LEU A 473 -14.49 35.00 18.07
N GLY A 474 -15.41 34.18 18.57
CA GLY A 474 -15.50 33.68 19.92
C GLY A 474 -14.79 32.34 20.11
N GLU A 475 -15.20 31.58 21.11
CA GLU A 475 -14.73 30.22 21.38
C GLU A 475 -15.10 29.23 20.28
N PRO A 476 -14.30 28.13 20.12
CA PRO A 476 -14.64 27.08 19.16
C PRO A 476 -16.02 26.46 19.40
N ASP A 477 -16.72 26.13 18.32
CA ASP A 477 -17.96 25.36 18.35
C ASP A 477 -17.67 23.83 18.31
N ALA A 478 -18.72 23.00 18.30
CA ALA A 478 -18.61 21.54 18.25
C ALA A 478 -17.85 21.00 17.00
N SER A 479 -17.65 21.83 15.97
CA SER A 479 -16.87 21.48 14.78
C SER A 479 -15.39 21.90 14.89
N GLY A 480 -14.97 22.42 16.05
CA GLY A 480 -13.62 22.95 16.27
C GLY A 480 -13.37 24.33 15.65
N ARG A 481 -14.34 24.95 14.96
CA ARG A 481 -14.20 26.26 14.34
C ARG A 481 -14.69 27.35 15.29
N ARG A 482 -13.99 28.48 15.33
CA ARG A 482 -14.35 29.61 16.20
C ARG A 482 -15.74 30.14 15.87
N ARG A 483 -16.59 30.31 16.90
CA ARG A 483 -17.99 30.77 16.77
C ARG A 483 -18.03 32.23 16.33
N PRO A 484 -18.81 32.59 15.28
CA PRO A 484 -18.98 33.98 14.90
C PRO A 484 -19.95 34.65 15.86
N VAL A 485 -19.59 35.84 16.39
CA VAL A 485 -20.38 36.65 17.29
C VAL A 485 -20.61 38.02 16.67
N PRO A 486 -21.84 38.47 16.49
CA PRO A 486 -22.13 39.81 15.92
C PRO A 486 -21.53 40.93 16.78
N VAL A 487 -21.11 41.99 16.11
CA VAL A 487 -20.72 43.28 16.74
C VAL A 487 -21.87 44.22 16.56
N GLU A 488 -22.53 44.59 17.64
CA GLU A 488 -23.67 45.52 17.61
C GLU A 488 -23.22 46.91 17.16
N GLY A 489 -24.06 47.61 16.36
CA GLY A 489 -23.78 48.92 15.86
C GLY A 489 -22.77 48.97 14.73
N SER A 490 -22.43 47.81 14.14
CA SER A 490 -21.47 47.72 13.01
C SER A 490 -22.16 47.54 11.65
N GLU A 491 -23.43 47.89 11.56
CA GLU A 491 -24.21 47.75 10.35
C GLU A 491 -23.63 48.59 9.20
N ALA A 492 -23.44 47.94 8.07
CA ALA A 492 -22.99 48.60 6.83
C ALA A 492 -23.87 48.12 5.67
N THR A 493 -24.28 49.09 4.81
CA THR A 493 -25.09 48.81 3.66
C THR A 493 -24.23 48.74 2.39
N THR A 494 -24.37 47.63 1.64
CA THR A 494 -23.66 47.41 0.38
C THR A 494 -24.70 47.30 -0.75
N PRO A 495 -24.62 48.11 -1.84
CA PRO A 495 -25.46 47.93 -3.02
C PRO A 495 -25.19 46.56 -3.68
N VAL A 496 -26.27 45.83 -3.96
CA VAL A 496 -26.20 44.49 -4.54
C VAL A 496 -27.40 44.22 -5.42
N ASP A 497 -27.20 43.75 -6.63
CA ASP A 497 -28.26 43.43 -7.61
C ASP A 497 -28.73 41.97 -7.54
N LEU A 498 -27.83 41.04 -7.08
CA LEU A 498 -28.15 39.65 -6.94
C LEU A 498 -27.48 39.08 -5.70
N MET A 499 -28.24 38.37 -4.87
CA MET A 499 -27.80 37.67 -3.69
C MET A 499 -27.89 36.17 -3.88
N VAL A 500 -26.82 35.45 -3.63
CA VAL A 500 -26.78 33.98 -3.71
C VAL A 500 -26.46 33.40 -2.34
N LEU A 501 -27.39 32.63 -1.78
CA LEU A 501 -27.23 32.00 -0.46
C LEU A 501 -26.60 30.61 -0.58
N ALA A 502 -25.37 30.47 -0.11
CA ALA A 502 -24.58 29.23 -0.15
C ALA A 502 -24.27 28.74 1.28
N ILE A 503 -25.27 28.69 2.13
CA ILE A 503 -25.16 28.40 3.58
C ILE A 503 -25.47 26.95 3.97
N GLY A 504 -25.54 26.05 3.00
CA GLY A 504 -25.85 24.64 3.15
C GLY A 504 -27.04 24.19 2.31
N LEU A 505 -27.23 22.87 2.23
CA LEU A 505 -28.27 22.25 1.41
C LEU A 505 -29.15 21.32 2.25
N LYS A 506 -30.42 21.20 1.88
CA LYS A 506 -31.43 20.33 2.52
C LYS A 506 -31.56 19.02 1.74
N PRO A 507 -31.76 17.88 2.46
CA PRO A 507 -32.12 16.62 1.83
C PRO A 507 -33.48 16.71 1.11
N SER A 508 -33.56 16.06 -0.07
CA SER A 508 -34.78 16.00 -0.88
C SER A 508 -35.67 14.81 -0.50
N THR A 509 -35.77 14.52 0.80
CA THR A 509 -36.40 13.32 1.37
C THR A 509 -37.79 13.53 1.93
N ALA A 510 -38.27 14.78 1.98
CA ALA A 510 -39.59 15.16 2.53
C ALA A 510 -40.77 14.35 1.96
N PRO A 511 -40.82 13.99 0.65
CA PRO A 511 -41.91 13.17 0.12
C PRO A 511 -42.05 11.80 0.77
N PHE A 512 -40.96 11.26 1.30
CA PHE A 512 -40.89 9.90 1.85
C PHE A 512 -40.99 9.85 3.38
N ALA A 513 -41.19 11.00 4.04
CA ALA A 513 -41.20 11.12 5.50
C ALA A 513 -42.32 10.32 6.19
N ALA A 514 -43.41 10.03 5.49
CA ALA A 514 -44.50 9.22 6.02
C ALA A 514 -44.24 7.70 5.94
N GLU A 515 -43.27 7.27 5.10
CA GLU A 515 -43.00 5.86 4.83
C GLU A 515 -41.72 5.36 5.48
N ILE A 516 -40.71 6.18 5.63
CA ILE A 516 -39.39 5.82 6.20
C ILE A 516 -38.98 6.78 7.31
N ALA A 517 -38.18 6.26 8.25
CA ALA A 517 -37.66 7.05 9.34
C ALA A 517 -36.62 8.08 8.85
N LEU A 518 -36.80 9.36 9.27
CA LEU A 518 -35.85 10.44 9.00
C LEU A 518 -35.13 10.88 10.29
N ASN A 519 -33.93 11.40 10.17
CA ASN A 519 -33.20 12.08 11.21
C ASN A 519 -33.73 13.52 11.40
N LYS A 520 -33.40 14.19 12.53
CA LYS A 520 -33.83 15.56 12.85
C LYS A 520 -33.45 16.59 11.76
N ASN A 521 -32.35 16.35 11.02
CA ASN A 521 -31.88 17.20 9.91
C ASN A 521 -32.54 16.88 8.57
N GLY A 522 -33.53 15.97 8.54
CA GLY A 522 -34.24 15.53 7.33
C GLY A 522 -33.51 14.46 6.50
N THR A 523 -32.34 14.00 6.89
CA THR A 523 -31.68 12.86 6.19
C THR A 523 -32.37 11.54 6.52
N VAL A 524 -32.28 10.55 5.63
CA VAL A 524 -32.82 9.20 5.85
C VAL A 524 -32.03 8.51 6.96
N LYS A 525 -32.78 7.90 7.89
CA LYS A 525 -32.20 7.03 8.90
C LYS A 525 -31.98 5.64 8.28
N ALA A 526 -30.74 5.35 7.91
CA ALA A 526 -30.31 4.05 7.37
C ALA A 526 -29.27 3.42 8.28
N ASP A 527 -29.16 2.10 8.23
CA ASP A 527 -28.07 1.39 8.89
C ASP A 527 -26.72 1.81 8.28
N LYS A 528 -25.71 1.92 9.11
CA LYS A 528 -24.41 2.47 8.66
C LYS A 528 -23.63 1.52 7.74
N GLU A 529 -23.80 0.22 7.93
CA GLU A 529 -23.11 -0.80 7.14
C GLU A 529 -23.94 -1.21 5.94
N THR A 530 -25.17 -1.67 6.18
CA THR A 530 -26.04 -2.25 5.13
C THR A 530 -26.76 -1.21 4.30
N LEU A 531 -26.84 0.05 4.76
CA LEU A 531 -27.60 1.14 4.15
C LEU A 531 -29.13 0.85 4.06
N GLN A 532 -29.63 -0.18 4.74
CA GLN A 532 -31.05 -0.52 4.81
C GLN A 532 -31.79 0.49 5.67
N THR A 533 -33.01 0.85 5.27
CA THR A 533 -33.89 1.79 5.98
C THR A 533 -34.83 1.05 6.95
N SER A 534 -35.83 1.77 7.48
CA SER A 534 -36.91 1.14 8.27
C SER A 534 -37.82 0.23 7.46
N LEU A 535 -37.81 0.29 6.12
CA LEU A 535 -38.48 -0.64 5.22
C LEU A 535 -37.45 -1.66 4.68
N PRO A 536 -37.65 -2.98 4.91
CA PRO A 536 -36.63 -4.00 4.57
C PRO A 536 -36.21 -4.04 3.09
N TYR A 537 -37.10 -3.68 2.15
CA TYR A 537 -36.83 -3.65 0.72
C TYR A 537 -36.27 -2.31 0.23
N VAL A 538 -36.09 -1.32 1.13
CA VAL A 538 -35.61 0.04 0.79
C VAL A 538 -34.25 0.26 1.41
N PHE A 539 -33.30 0.58 0.56
CA PHE A 539 -31.94 1.02 0.91
C PHE A 539 -31.77 2.49 0.54
N SER A 540 -30.86 3.19 1.21
CA SER A 540 -30.62 4.61 0.92
C SER A 540 -29.16 4.98 1.05
N GLY A 541 -28.68 5.91 0.21
CA GLY A 541 -27.31 6.37 0.23
C GLY A 541 -27.12 7.73 -0.42
N GLY A 542 -25.85 8.17 -0.48
CA GLY A 542 -25.47 9.49 -0.93
C GLY A 542 -25.94 10.59 0.03
N ASP A 543 -26.07 11.80 -0.47
CA ASP A 543 -26.42 12.95 0.33
C ASP A 543 -27.80 12.84 1.01
N ALA A 544 -28.65 11.94 0.55
CA ALA A 544 -29.93 11.64 1.21
C ALA A 544 -29.73 11.09 2.62
N VAL A 545 -28.62 10.40 2.90
CA VAL A 545 -28.25 9.82 4.20
C VAL A 545 -27.22 10.67 4.93
N THR A 546 -26.17 11.13 4.23
CA THR A 546 -25.04 11.84 4.87
C THR A 546 -25.25 13.35 5.00
N GLY A 547 -26.17 13.94 4.25
CA GLY A 547 -26.11 15.35 3.89
C GLY A 547 -25.06 15.59 2.81
N PRO A 548 -24.82 16.85 2.38
CA PRO A 548 -23.85 17.17 1.33
C PRO A 548 -22.46 16.59 1.62
N SER A 549 -21.93 15.78 0.69
CA SER A 549 -20.71 15.04 0.86
C SER A 549 -19.84 15.01 -0.42
N MET A 550 -18.76 14.23 -0.43
CA MET A 550 -17.92 14.08 -1.61
C MET A 550 -18.59 13.16 -2.65
N ILE A 551 -18.39 13.47 -3.94
CA ILE A 551 -18.86 12.64 -5.07
C ILE A 551 -18.42 11.18 -4.89
N VAL A 552 -17.16 10.95 -4.56
CA VAL A 552 -16.58 9.61 -4.38
C VAL A 552 -17.19 8.86 -3.19
N GLN A 553 -17.63 9.57 -2.15
CA GLN A 553 -18.35 8.99 -1.01
C GLN A 553 -19.75 8.51 -1.42
N ALA A 554 -20.46 9.33 -2.21
CA ALA A 554 -21.77 8.96 -2.74
C ALA A 554 -21.66 7.72 -3.67
N ILE A 555 -20.62 7.65 -4.51
CA ILE A 555 -20.34 6.50 -5.37
C ILE A 555 -20.07 5.25 -4.53
N GLY A 556 -19.23 5.34 -3.50
CA GLY A 556 -18.93 4.22 -2.59
C GLY A 556 -20.17 3.69 -1.89
N GLN A 557 -21.08 4.57 -1.46
CA GLN A 557 -22.36 4.14 -0.87
C GLN A 557 -23.26 3.45 -1.89
N GLY A 558 -23.29 3.89 -3.15
CA GLY A 558 -24.01 3.22 -4.24
C GLY A 558 -23.49 1.80 -4.50
N LYS A 559 -22.15 1.64 -4.55
CA LYS A 559 -21.47 0.35 -4.68
C LYS A 559 -21.82 -0.58 -3.51
N ARG A 560 -21.74 -0.07 -2.28
CA ARG A 560 -22.09 -0.80 -1.06
C ARG A 560 -23.57 -1.21 -1.04
N ALA A 561 -24.47 -0.29 -1.35
CA ALA A 561 -25.90 -0.60 -1.43
C ALA A 561 -26.20 -1.71 -2.43
N ALA A 562 -25.55 -1.71 -3.59
CA ALA A 562 -25.72 -2.75 -4.60
C ALA A 562 -25.31 -4.14 -4.07
N PHE A 563 -24.30 -4.23 -3.21
CA PHE A 563 -23.90 -5.48 -2.56
C PHE A 563 -24.99 -5.99 -1.60
N TYR A 564 -25.52 -5.12 -0.73
CA TYR A 564 -26.52 -5.54 0.24
C TYR A 564 -27.90 -5.76 -0.39
N VAL A 565 -28.25 -5.01 -1.45
CA VAL A 565 -29.46 -5.27 -2.25
C VAL A 565 -29.38 -6.63 -2.94
N ASP A 566 -28.23 -7.02 -3.49
CA ASP A 566 -28.00 -8.34 -4.10
C ASP A 566 -28.22 -9.46 -3.06
N ARG A 567 -27.65 -9.34 -1.86
CA ARG A 567 -27.85 -10.31 -0.78
C ARG A 567 -29.31 -10.39 -0.34
N PHE A 568 -29.97 -9.24 -0.17
CA PHE A 568 -31.39 -9.17 0.19
C PHE A 568 -32.25 -9.88 -0.84
N LEU A 569 -32.03 -9.63 -2.14
CA LEU A 569 -32.81 -10.26 -3.22
C LEU A 569 -32.55 -11.76 -3.34
N ARG A 570 -31.39 -12.24 -2.92
CA ARG A 570 -31.09 -13.68 -2.83
C ARG A 570 -31.61 -14.33 -1.55
N GLY A 571 -32.24 -13.57 -0.66
CA GLY A 571 -32.74 -14.09 0.62
C GLY A 571 -31.65 -14.40 1.64
N GLU A 572 -30.45 -13.84 1.48
CA GLU A 572 -29.33 -14.05 2.37
C GLU A 572 -29.36 -13.06 3.55
N SER A 573 -28.86 -13.49 4.71
CA SER A 573 -28.75 -12.58 5.88
C SER A 573 -27.82 -11.42 5.57
N LEU A 574 -28.20 -10.24 6.05
CA LEU A 574 -27.35 -9.05 6.04
C LEU A 574 -26.56 -8.91 7.36
N ASP A 575 -27.00 -9.57 8.44
CA ASP A 575 -26.42 -9.45 9.76
C ASP A 575 -25.02 -10.06 9.84
N GLY A 576 -24.08 -9.29 10.40
CA GLY A 576 -22.69 -9.74 10.58
C GLY A 576 -21.85 -9.79 9.30
N VAL A 577 -22.41 -9.44 8.15
CA VAL A 577 -21.72 -9.41 6.87
C VAL A 577 -21.15 -8.03 6.61
N ARG A 578 -19.86 -7.95 6.30
CA ARG A 578 -19.19 -6.71 5.87
C ARG A 578 -19.04 -6.69 4.37
N PHE A 579 -19.23 -5.53 3.79
CA PHE A 579 -19.10 -5.30 2.33
C PHE A 579 -17.67 -5.56 1.86
N GLU A 580 -16.69 -5.03 2.54
CA GLU A 580 -15.26 -5.20 2.29
C GLU A 580 -14.52 -5.29 3.63
N GLU A 581 -13.55 -6.19 3.70
CA GLU A 581 -12.58 -6.24 4.80
C GLU A 581 -11.21 -5.88 4.22
N PRO A 582 -10.88 -4.57 4.15
CA PRO A 582 -9.59 -4.17 3.63
C PRO A 582 -8.48 -4.68 4.55
N LEU A 583 -7.36 -5.07 3.96
CA LEU A 583 -6.16 -5.33 4.73
C LEU A 583 -5.77 -4.05 5.49
N PRO A 584 -5.07 -4.18 6.63
CA PRO A 584 -4.55 -3.03 7.36
C PRO A 584 -3.79 -2.08 6.42
N VAL A 585 -3.90 -0.78 6.69
CA VAL A 585 -3.12 0.21 5.94
C VAL A 585 -1.64 0.05 6.29
N VAL A 586 -0.78 0.09 5.28
CA VAL A 586 0.67 0.00 5.48
C VAL A 586 1.22 1.25 6.17
N ASP A 587 2.19 1.08 7.06
CA ASP A 587 2.88 2.20 7.70
C ASP A 587 3.75 2.97 6.70
N LYS A 588 3.62 4.30 6.69
CA LYS A 588 4.35 5.18 5.75
C LYS A 588 5.86 5.15 5.99
N GLY A 589 6.29 5.01 7.26
CA GLY A 589 7.71 4.93 7.62
C GLY A 589 8.36 3.63 7.13
N GLU A 590 7.66 2.50 7.25
CA GLU A 590 8.12 1.22 6.71
C GLU A 590 8.26 1.25 5.19
N VAL A 591 7.33 1.92 4.49
CA VAL A 591 7.41 2.09 3.04
C VAL A 591 8.66 2.89 2.65
N VAL A 592 8.95 3.99 3.34
CA VAL A 592 10.15 4.80 3.08
C VAL A 592 11.43 4.02 3.41
N ALA A 593 11.42 3.24 4.50
CA ALA A 593 12.57 2.43 4.90
C ALA A 593 12.92 1.33 3.90
N ARG A 594 11.93 0.81 3.14
CA ARG A 594 12.17 -0.17 2.05
C ARG A 594 12.85 0.42 0.81
N THR A 595 12.87 1.74 0.67
CA THR A 595 13.44 2.43 -0.50
C THR A 595 14.45 3.50 -0.07
N PRO A 596 15.57 3.11 0.59
CA PRO A 596 16.49 4.07 1.22
C PRO A 596 17.23 4.97 0.22
N ASN A 597 17.41 4.52 -1.02
CA ASN A 597 18.18 5.21 -2.07
C ASN A 597 17.27 5.90 -3.10
N LEU A 598 16.07 6.31 -2.68
CA LEU A 598 15.10 6.91 -3.58
C LEU A 598 15.58 8.27 -4.11
N THR A 599 15.67 8.39 -5.44
CA THR A 599 15.97 9.67 -6.08
C THR A 599 14.73 10.57 -6.07
N PRO A 600 14.83 11.82 -5.57
CA PRO A 600 13.74 12.78 -5.64
C PRO A 600 13.33 13.08 -7.09
N LEU A 601 12.04 12.99 -7.38
CA LEU A 601 11.46 13.31 -8.69
C LEU A 601 10.41 14.40 -8.51
N PRO A 602 10.58 15.60 -9.09
CA PRO A 602 9.58 16.66 -8.95
C PRO A 602 8.25 16.26 -9.59
N ALA A 603 7.14 16.63 -8.96
CA ALA A 603 5.81 16.47 -9.53
C ALA A 603 5.63 17.43 -10.72
N ALA A 604 4.88 17.01 -11.74
CA ALA A 604 4.45 17.92 -12.78
C ALA A 604 3.55 19.01 -12.17
N PRO A 605 3.77 20.29 -12.49
CA PRO A 605 2.94 21.37 -11.96
C PRO A 605 1.50 21.27 -12.52
N ARG A 606 0.53 21.58 -11.67
CA ARG A 606 -0.85 21.76 -12.11
C ARG A 606 -0.90 23.01 -13.00
N ARG A 607 -1.42 22.87 -14.20
CA ARG A 607 -1.54 23.97 -15.15
C ARG A 607 -3.00 24.35 -15.32
N GLU A 608 -3.24 25.66 -15.34
CA GLU A 608 -4.55 26.23 -15.60
C GLU A 608 -4.49 27.24 -16.75
N ARG A 609 -5.63 27.48 -17.40
CA ARG A 609 -5.74 28.52 -18.42
C ARG A 609 -5.42 29.89 -17.83
N PRO A 610 -4.88 30.83 -18.60
CA PRO A 610 -4.73 32.24 -18.18
C PRO A 610 -6.07 32.82 -17.72
N VAL A 611 -6.04 33.69 -16.71
CA VAL A 611 -7.26 34.27 -16.10
C VAL A 611 -8.20 34.92 -17.14
N ALA A 612 -7.65 35.66 -18.10
CA ALA A 612 -8.44 36.27 -19.16
C ALA A 612 -9.26 35.25 -19.98
N GLU A 613 -8.67 34.08 -20.29
CA GLU A 613 -9.35 33.00 -20.99
C GLU A 613 -10.39 32.31 -20.09
N ARG A 614 -10.09 32.16 -18.77
CA ARG A 614 -11.03 31.59 -17.80
C ARG A 614 -12.32 32.42 -17.72
N LEU A 615 -12.20 33.75 -17.74
CA LEU A 615 -13.34 34.66 -17.63
C LEU A 615 -14.13 34.80 -18.93
N ALA A 616 -13.48 34.58 -20.07
CA ALA A 616 -14.11 34.74 -21.38
C ALA A 616 -14.98 33.55 -21.82
N SER A 617 -14.92 32.41 -21.13
CA SER A 617 -15.59 31.19 -21.58
C SER A 617 -15.94 30.24 -20.45
N MET A 618 -16.77 29.23 -20.78
CA MET A 618 -17.06 28.07 -19.91
C MET A 618 -16.10 26.89 -20.19
N ALA A 619 -15.02 27.10 -20.94
CA ALA A 619 -14.03 26.06 -21.21
C ALA A 619 -13.37 25.61 -19.92
N GLU A 620 -12.98 24.35 -19.89
CA GLU A 620 -12.36 23.71 -18.71
C GLU A 620 -11.08 24.46 -18.28
N VAL A 621 -11.02 24.87 -17.02
CA VAL A 621 -9.94 25.69 -16.46
C VAL A 621 -8.65 24.92 -16.33
N GLU A 622 -8.69 23.71 -15.77
CA GLU A 622 -7.52 22.86 -15.58
C GLU A 622 -7.11 22.22 -16.92
N LEU A 623 -5.83 22.33 -17.27
CA LEU A 623 -5.29 21.73 -18.47
C LEU A 623 -4.87 20.28 -18.24
N PRO A 624 -5.04 19.37 -19.23
CA PRO A 624 -4.59 18.00 -19.12
C PRO A 624 -3.07 17.90 -19.08
N VAL A 625 -2.55 16.83 -18.51
CA VAL A 625 -1.13 16.46 -18.58
C VAL A 625 -0.87 15.64 -19.84
N SER A 626 0.35 15.71 -20.37
CA SER A 626 0.79 14.86 -21.47
C SER A 626 1.00 13.40 -21.01
N GLU A 627 1.15 12.48 -21.95
CA GLU A 627 1.49 11.07 -21.67
C GLU A 627 2.81 10.94 -20.90
N GLU A 628 3.83 11.68 -21.31
CA GLU A 628 5.13 11.70 -20.63
C GLU A 628 5.01 12.18 -19.20
N GLU A 629 4.29 13.28 -18.98
CA GLU A 629 4.04 13.83 -17.64
C GLU A 629 3.24 12.87 -16.77
N ALA A 630 2.23 12.20 -17.32
CA ALA A 630 1.42 11.22 -16.61
C ALA A 630 2.26 10.01 -16.20
N ARG A 631 3.09 9.46 -17.10
CA ARG A 631 3.99 8.35 -16.81
C ARG A 631 5.08 8.74 -15.80
N LYS A 632 5.68 9.91 -15.96
CA LYS A 632 6.66 10.45 -15.01
C LYS A 632 6.03 10.67 -13.63
N GLY A 633 4.81 11.21 -13.58
CA GLY A 633 4.05 11.34 -12.35
C GLY A 633 3.77 9.98 -11.69
N ALA A 634 3.39 8.98 -12.48
CA ALA A 634 3.12 7.61 -12.02
C ALA A 634 4.40 6.89 -11.53
N SER A 635 5.56 7.18 -12.13
CA SER A 635 6.85 6.63 -11.70
C SER A 635 7.30 7.09 -10.30
N ARG A 636 6.65 8.12 -9.75
CA ARG A 636 6.87 8.56 -8.38
C ARG A 636 6.18 7.66 -7.33
N CYS A 637 5.35 6.70 -7.76
CA CYS A 637 4.69 5.76 -6.85
C CYS A 637 5.72 4.87 -6.13
N LEU A 638 5.54 4.69 -4.82
CA LEU A 638 6.40 3.86 -3.96
C LEU A 638 5.90 2.42 -3.81
N ASP A 639 4.87 2.03 -4.54
CA ASP A 639 4.26 0.69 -4.46
C ASP A 639 4.01 0.24 -3.00
N CYS A 640 3.39 1.13 -2.19
CA CYS A 640 3.30 1.03 -0.74
C CYS A 640 2.76 -0.32 -0.24
N GLY A 641 1.68 -0.82 -0.82
CA GLY A 641 1.04 -2.07 -0.45
C GLY A 641 1.72 -3.33 -0.98
N GLY A 642 2.79 -3.21 -1.77
CA GLY A 642 3.29 -4.28 -2.60
C GLY A 642 2.34 -4.51 -3.77
N CYS A 643 1.67 -5.65 -3.84
CA CYS A 643 0.64 -5.90 -4.86
C CYS A 643 -0.39 -4.77 -4.92
N CYS A 644 -0.66 -4.29 -6.13
CA CYS A 644 -1.59 -3.18 -6.39
C CYS A 644 -2.99 -3.65 -6.85
N GLU A 645 -3.24 -4.96 -6.83
CA GLU A 645 -4.51 -5.57 -7.22
C GLU A 645 -4.99 -5.16 -8.64
N CYS A 646 -4.04 -5.05 -9.58
CA CYS A 646 -4.35 -4.74 -10.97
C CYS A 646 -4.88 -5.93 -11.79
N HIS A 647 -4.81 -7.15 -11.24
CA HIS A 647 -5.27 -8.41 -11.83
C HIS A 647 -4.56 -8.87 -13.11
N GLU A 648 -3.49 -8.20 -13.53
CA GLU A 648 -2.71 -8.60 -14.71
C GLU A 648 -2.19 -10.04 -14.62
N CYS A 649 -1.68 -10.42 -13.44
CA CYS A 649 -1.22 -11.79 -13.18
C CYS A 649 -2.36 -12.83 -13.24
N VAL A 650 -3.60 -12.44 -12.89
CA VAL A 650 -4.78 -13.31 -13.00
C VAL A 650 -5.08 -13.60 -14.46
N HIS A 651 -5.11 -12.55 -15.30
CA HIS A 651 -5.38 -12.68 -16.73
C HIS A 651 -4.28 -13.45 -17.49
N ALA A 652 -3.03 -13.31 -17.05
CA ALA A 652 -1.90 -13.99 -17.68
C ALA A 652 -1.70 -15.43 -17.23
N CYS A 653 -2.36 -15.87 -16.15
CA CYS A 653 -2.14 -17.21 -15.60
C CYS A 653 -2.98 -18.28 -16.33
N PRO A 654 -2.37 -19.18 -17.14
CA PRO A 654 -3.12 -20.19 -17.87
C PRO A 654 -3.75 -21.25 -16.95
N ALA A 655 -3.22 -21.40 -15.73
CA ALA A 655 -3.71 -22.38 -14.74
C ALA A 655 -4.78 -21.81 -13.80
N GLY A 656 -5.10 -20.50 -13.89
CA GLY A 656 -6.07 -19.86 -13.01
C GLY A 656 -5.71 -19.92 -11.53
N ALA A 657 -4.41 -19.94 -11.20
CA ALA A 657 -3.92 -20.24 -9.85
C ALA A 657 -4.02 -19.09 -8.83
N PHE A 658 -4.56 -17.90 -9.20
CA PHE A 658 -4.59 -16.73 -8.31
C PHE A 658 -5.88 -16.62 -7.51
N HIS A 659 -5.76 -16.49 -6.17
CA HIS A 659 -6.86 -16.43 -5.23
C HIS A 659 -6.60 -15.33 -4.19
N PHE A 660 -7.00 -14.11 -4.48
CA PHE A 660 -6.78 -12.94 -3.59
C PHE A 660 -7.65 -12.98 -2.31
N GLU A 661 -8.62 -13.86 -2.25
CA GLU A 661 -9.44 -14.19 -1.07
C GLU A 661 -8.71 -15.05 -0.02
N MET A 662 -7.55 -15.62 -0.34
CA MET A 662 -6.74 -16.36 0.64
C MET A 662 -6.48 -15.51 1.87
N ARG A 663 -6.54 -16.15 3.04
CA ARG A 663 -6.30 -15.54 4.33
C ARG A 663 -5.16 -16.25 5.04
N GLU A 664 -4.61 -15.60 6.04
CA GLU A 664 -3.67 -16.18 6.97
C GLU A 664 -4.32 -17.37 7.69
N GLU A 665 -3.57 -18.49 7.77
CA GLU A 665 -4.00 -19.68 8.49
C GLU A 665 -3.16 -19.83 9.76
N LYS A 666 -3.83 -20.12 10.89
CA LYS A 666 -3.17 -20.47 12.15
C LYS A 666 -3.35 -21.95 12.43
N ALA A 667 -2.29 -22.59 12.84
CA ALA A 667 -2.27 -24.00 13.19
C ALA A 667 -1.48 -24.21 14.47
N GLU A 668 -1.73 -25.31 15.13
CA GLU A 668 -0.93 -25.78 16.28
C GLU A 668 -0.51 -27.22 16.01
N GLU A 669 0.80 -27.47 16.11
CA GLU A 669 1.42 -28.76 15.94
C GLU A 669 2.05 -29.23 17.24
N VAL A 670 2.09 -30.54 17.46
CA VAL A 670 2.72 -31.15 18.63
C VAL A 670 3.90 -32.00 18.18
N VAL A 671 5.09 -31.73 18.76
CA VAL A 671 6.31 -32.42 18.42
C VAL A 671 7.04 -32.90 19.70
N ARG A 672 7.92 -33.91 19.55
CA ARG A 672 8.71 -34.44 20.66
C ARG A 672 10.01 -33.67 20.91
N SER A 673 10.56 -33.02 19.88
CA SER A 673 11.83 -32.31 19.93
C SER A 673 11.87 -31.15 18.95
N VAL A 674 12.78 -30.19 19.19
CA VAL A 674 12.96 -29.00 18.36
C VAL A 674 14.42 -28.78 18.03
N ILE A 675 14.73 -28.48 16.75
CA ILE A 675 16.06 -28.00 16.32
C ILE A 675 15.92 -26.56 15.84
N VAL A 676 16.63 -25.63 16.48
CA VAL A 676 16.69 -24.21 16.09
C VAL A 676 17.82 -24.02 15.10
N SER A 677 17.51 -23.73 13.83
CA SER A 677 18.46 -23.51 12.73
C SER A 677 18.21 -22.21 11.98
N THR A 678 17.92 -21.14 12.72
CA THR A 678 17.47 -19.82 12.22
C THR A 678 18.57 -18.99 11.55
N GLY A 679 19.81 -19.49 11.51
CA GLY A 679 20.92 -18.85 10.83
C GLY A 679 21.42 -17.56 11.53
N PHE A 680 21.92 -16.62 10.72
CA PHE A 680 22.54 -15.36 11.16
C PHE A 680 21.96 -14.17 10.41
N LYS A 681 22.22 -12.94 10.93
CA LYS A 681 22.00 -11.68 10.24
C LYS A 681 23.33 -11.04 9.81
N LEU A 682 23.34 -10.30 8.71
CA LEU A 682 24.51 -9.49 8.33
C LEU A 682 24.54 -8.21 9.17
N PHE A 683 25.73 -7.70 9.44
CA PHE A 683 25.91 -6.40 10.05
C PHE A 683 25.48 -5.31 9.07
N ASP A 684 24.60 -4.40 9.48
CA ASP A 684 24.21 -3.24 8.66
C ASP A 684 25.34 -2.20 8.64
N GLY A 685 25.95 -2.01 7.47
CA GLY A 685 27.04 -1.06 7.24
C GLY A 685 26.68 0.40 7.57
N ARG A 686 25.39 0.76 7.55
CA ARG A 686 24.91 2.11 7.94
C ARG A 686 25.20 2.45 9.40
N ARG A 687 25.38 1.46 10.25
CA ARG A 687 25.82 1.66 11.64
C ARG A 687 27.26 2.17 11.77
N LYS A 688 28.01 2.20 10.66
CA LYS A 688 29.37 2.80 10.54
C LYS A 688 29.35 3.94 9.52
N PRO A 689 28.73 5.09 9.83
CA PRO A 689 28.45 6.16 8.85
C PRO A 689 29.69 6.72 8.17
N LEU A 690 30.87 6.65 8.81
CA LEU A 690 32.14 7.08 8.21
C LEU A 690 32.60 6.20 7.03
N LEU A 691 32.08 4.97 6.93
CA LEU A 691 32.39 4.08 5.81
C LEU A 691 31.47 4.28 4.59
N GLY A 692 30.44 5.13 4.68
CA GLY A 692 29.66 5.61 3.54
C GLY A 692 28.60 4.67 2.98
N TYR A 693 28.40 3.47 3.54
CA TYR A 693 27.36 2.52 3.10
C TYR A 693 25.94 3.12 3.22
N GLY A 694 25.14 2.98 2.17
CA GLY A 694 23.81 3.59 2.07
C GLY A 694 23.82 5.11 1.82
N ARG A 695 25.02 5.74 1.74
CA ARG A 695 25.21 7.15 1.40
C ARG A 695 25.92 7.33 0.05
N PHE A 696 26.93 6.52 -0.20
CA PHE A 696 27.69 6.51 -1.44
C PHE A 696 27.32 5.25 -2.24
N PRO A 697 26.78 5.39 -3.46
CA PRO A 697 26.31 4.25 -4.24
C PRO A 697 27.37 3.17 -4.51
N ASN A 698 28.65 3.58 -4.63
CA ASN A 698 29.76 2.68 -4.91
C ASN A 698 30.41 2.08 -3.64
N VAL A 699 29.80 2.25 -2.47
CA VAL A 699 30.13 1.49 -1.26
C VAL A 699 29.07 0.42 -1.06
N ILE A 700 29.43 -0.82 -1.30
CA ILE A 700 28.54 -2.00 -1.20
C ILE A 700 29.03 -2.96 -0.10
N ASP A 701 28.16 -3.87 0.33
CA ASP A 701 28.57 -4.95 1.23
C ASP A 701 29.02 -6.22 0.47
N ALA A 702 29.57 -7.16 1.22
CA ALA A 702 30.09 -8.38 0.63
C ALA A 702 29.00 -9.32 0.09
N MET A 703 27.73 -9.24 0.53
CA MET A 703 26.66 -10.03 -0.04
C MET A 703 26.22 -9.44 -1.37
N GLU A 704 26.17 -8.12 -1.50
CA GLU A 704 25.93 -7.43 -2.78
C GLU A 704 27.02 -7.82 -3.80
N MET A 705 28.31 -7.85 -3.38
CA MET A 705 29.38 -8.34 -4.24
C MET A 705 29.23 -9.83 -4.60
N ASP A 706 28.82 -10.69 -3.68
CA ASP A 706 28.53 -12.09 -3.99
C ASP A 706 27.44 -12.23 -5.03
N ARG A 707 26.39 -11.39 -4.99
CA ARG A 707 25.36 -11.38 -6.03
C ARG A 707 25.88 -10.91 -7.38
N LEU A 708 26.77 -9.91 -7.41
CA LEU A 708 27.42 -9.45 -8.66
C LEU A 708 28.32 -10.53 -9.29
N LEU A 709 28.88 -11.41 -8.48
CA LEU A 709 29.76 -12.50 -8.91
C LEU A 709 29.04 -13.83 -9.16
N ALA A 710 27.76 -13.95 -8.75
CA ALA A 710 27.04 -15.22 -8.84
C ALA A 710 26.70 -15.63 -10.29
N PRO A 711 26.53 -16.92 -10.59
CA PRO A 711 26.03 -17.38 -11.87
C PRO A 711 24.65 -16.81 -12.24
N THR A 712 23.82 -16.56 -11.21
CA THR A 712 22.47 -15.96 -11.33
C THR A 712 22.48 -14.45 -11.04
N ARG A 713 23.59 -13.79 -11.29
CA ARG A 713 23.78 -12.36 -11.03
C ARG A 713 22.78 -11.48 -11.78
N PRO A 714 22.46 -10.29 -11.24
CA PRO A 714 21.49 -9.39 -11.86
C PRO A 714 22.04 -8.67 -13.11
N TYR A 715 23.37 -8.58 -13.24
CA TYR A 715 24.06 -7.94 -14.37
C TYR A 715 24.98 -8.94 -15.10
N ASN A 716 25.36 -8.63 -16.34
CA ASN A 716 26.25 -9.50 -17.11
C ASN A 716 27.67 -9.59 -16.55
N THR A 717 28.12 -8.59 -15.79
CA THR A 717 29.44 -8.50 -15.16
C THR A 717 29.36 -7.72 -13.86
N VAL A 718 30.48 -7.52 -13.16
CA VAL A 718 30.58 -6.64 -12.01
C VAL A 718 30.50 -5.18 -12.50
N LEU A 719 29.51 -4.45 -11.99
CA LEU A 719 29.25 -3.06 -12.36
C LEU A 719 29.20 -2.19 -11.10
N ARG A 720 29.61 -0.93 -11.24
CA ARG A 720 29.44 0.12 -10.22
C ARG A 720 27.95 0.48 -10.13
N PRO A 721 27.34 0.49 -8.93
CA PRO A 721 25.93 0.84 -8.79
C PRO A 721 25.58 2.27 -9.24
N SER A 722 26.52 3.22 -9.15
CA SER A 722 26.25 4.64 -9.48
C SER A 722 26.03 4.92 -10.97
N ASP A 723 26.78 4.24 -11.85
CA ASP A 723 26.87 4.61 -13.28
C ASP A 723 26.94 3.43 -14.24
N GLY A 724 26.91 2.19 -13.72
CA GLY A 724 26.93 0.97 -14.53
C GLY A 724 28.26 0.71 -15.25
N LYS A 725 29.36 1.37 -14.88
CA LYS A 725 30.68 1.08 -15.43
C LYS A 725 31.32 -0.12 -14.73
N MET A 726 32.22 -0.80 -15.44
CA MET A 726 33.11 -1.78 -14.83
C MET A 726 34.14 -1.07 -13.95
N PRO A 727 34.33 -1.53 -12.70
CA PRO A 727 35.37 -0.95 -11.84
C PRO A 727 36.76 -1.48 -12.23
N ASP A 728 37.77 -0.58 -12.23
CA ASP A 728 39.18 -0.91 -12.47
C ASP A 728 39.98 -1.04 -11.17
N ASN A 729 39.50 -0.43 -10.07
CA ASN A 729 40.21 -0.41 -8.79
C ASN A 729 39.22 -0.64 -7.62
N ILE A 730 39.32 -1.82 -7.00
CA ILE A 730 38.34 -2.30 -6.01
C ILE A 730 39.01 -2.47 -4.67
N ALA A 731 38.37 -1.95 -3.61
CA ALA A 731 38.85 -2.12 -2.24
C ALA A 731 37.94 -3.03 -1.42
N TYR A 732 38.54 -3.84 -0.54
CA TYR A 732 37.88 -4.57 0.53
C TYR A 732 38.25 -4.00 1.89
N VAL A 733 37.24 -3.72 2.74
CA VAL A 733 37.45 -3.27 4.11
C VAL A 733 37.03 -4.37 5.08
N LEU A 734 38.04 -5.13 5.56
CA LEU A 734 37.78 -6.23 6.48
C LEU A 734 37.32 -5.78 7.85
N CYS A 735 36.72 -6.70 8.60
CA CYS A 735 36.24 -6.51 9.98
C CYS A 735 35.20 -5.39 10.15
N THR A 736 34.44 -5.07 9.09
CA THR A 736 33.32 -4.10 9.22
C THR A 736 32.22 -4.67 10.11
N GLY A 737 32.03 -4.07 11.30
CA GLY A 737 31.08 -4.55 12.30
C GLY A 737 31.47 -5.87 12.98
N SER A 738 32.73 -6.29 12.89
CA SER A 738 33.31 -7.40 13.64
C SER A 738 34.55 -6.93 14.38
N ARG A 739 34.84 -7.52 15.58
CA ARG A 739 35.98 -7.12 16.43
C ARG A 739 35.97 -5.62 16.73
N ASP A 740 34.76 -5.05 16.85
CA ASP A 740 34.54 -3.62 16.99
C ASP A 740 33.61 -3.30 18.18
N CYS A 741 34.26 -2.77 19.25
CA CYS A 741 33.54 -2.37 20.46
C CYS A 741 32.66 -1.13 20.28
N THR A 742 32.88 -0.33 19.23
CA THR A 742 32.05 0.88 18.95
C THR A 742 30.64 0.55 18.47
N VAL A 743 30.41 -0.67 18.03
CA VAL A 743 29.11 -1.18 17.57
C VAL A 743 28.64 -2.39 18.39
N ASP A 744 29.27 -2.60 19.57
CA ASP A 744 28.99 -3.69 20.51
C ASP A 744 29.08 -5.09 19.90
N HIS A 745 30.06 -5.31 19.01
CA HIS A 745 30.33 -6.59 18.40
C HIS A 745 31.83 -6.92 18.43
N ARG A 746 32.28 -7.43 19.56
CA ARG A 746 33.71 -7.76 19.83
C ARG A 746 34.17 -9.07 19.20
N LEU A 747 33.22 -9.96 18.85
CA LEU A 747 33.49 -11.28 18.29
C LEU A 747 34.03 -11.19 16.86
N CYS A 748 34.93 -12.08 16.48
CA CYS A 748 35.32 -12.32 15.10
C CYS A 748 34.25 -13.17 14.39
N SER A 749 33.78 -12.73 13.24
CA SER A 749 32.82 -13.48 12.44
C SER A 749 33.42 -14.67 11.67
N ARG A 750 34.72 -14.96 11.83
CA ARG A 750 35.49 -16.10 11.30
C ARG A 750 35.56 -16.20 9.78
N VAL A 751 34.55 -15.85 9.06
CA VAL A 751 34.40 -16.09 7.61
C VAL A 751 34.78 -14.89 6.73
N CYS A 752 34.88 -13.66 7.31
CA CYS A 752 35.06 -12.42 6.52
C CYS A 752 36.36 -12.42 5.68
N CYS A 753 37.46 -12.87 6.25
CA CYS A 753 38.71 -12.94 5.53
C CYS A 753 38.62 -13.91 4.33
N MET A 754 38.08 -15.10 4.57
CA MET A 754 37.99 -16.13 3.54
C MET A 754 37.03 -15.77 2.40
N TYR A 755 35.84 -15.22 2.70
CA TYR A 755 34.95 -14.83 1.61
C TYR A 755 35.49 -13.63 0.83
N SER A 756 36.21 -12.69 1.47
CA SER A 756 36.84 -11.57 0.77
C SER A 756 37.95 -12.05 -0.16
N LEU A 757 38.79 -12.99 0.28
CA LEU A 757 39.79 -13.65 -0.56
C LEU A 757 39.15 -14.35 -1.75
N LYS A 758 38.06 -15.09 -1.52
CA LYS A 758 37.27 -15.77 -2.57
C LYS A 758 36.76 -14.76 -3.59
N GLN A 759 36.11 -13.69 -3.14
CA GLN A 759 35.54 -12.66 -4.01
C GLN A 759 36.66 -11.96 -4.81
N ALA A 760 37.76 -11.60 -4.19
CA ALA A 760 38.89 -10.98 -4.85
C ALA A 760 39.47 -11.86 -5.98
N GLN A 761 39.64 -13.18 -5.74
CA GLN A 761 40.06 -14.11 -6.80
C GLN A 761 39.04 -14.20 -7.94
N LEU A 762 37.74 -14.22 -7.63
CA LEU A 762 36.67 -14.23 -8.63
C LEU A 762 36.60 -12.93 -9.43
N ILE A 763 36.88 -11.77 -8.82
CA ILE A 763 36.97 -10.48 -9.51
C ILE A 763 38.10 -10.51 -10.52
N LEU A 764 39.31 -10.94 -10.15
CA LEU A 764 40.44 -11.05 -11.08
C LEU A 764 40.16 -12.02 -12.21
N GLY A 765 39.37 -13.07 -11.99
CA GLY A 765 38.88 -13.96 -13.05
C GLY A 765 37.83 -13.31 -13.96
N ALA A 766 36.99 -12.41 -13.46
CA ALA A 766 35.95 -11.72 -14.22
C ALA A 766 36.46 -10.43 -14.88
N LEU A 767 37.38 -9.72 -14.24
CA LEU A 767 38.00 -8.45 -14.62
C LEU A 767 39.52 -8.56 -14.52
N PRO A 768 40.21 -9.18 -15.49
CA PRO A 768 41.64 -9.51 -15.37
C PRO A 768 42.61 -8.30 -15.27
N LEU A 769 42.12 -7.10 -15.62
CA LEU A 769 42.88 -5.85 -15.56
C LEU A 769 42.57 -5.02 -14.29
N ALA A 770 41.66 -5.49 -13.44
CA ALA A 770 41.29 -4.74 -12.22
C ALA A 770 42.33 -4.94 -11.12
N ASP A 771 42.62 -3.86 -10.41
CA ASP A 771 43.38 -3.89 -9.18
C ASP A 771 42.47 -4.16 -7.98
N VAL A 772 42.86 -5.12 -7.12
CA VAL A 772 42.12 -5.42 -5.91
C VAL A 772 43.00 -5.19 -4.69
N THR A 773 42.54 -4.34 -3.77
CA THR A 773 43.24 -4.03 -2.51
C THR A 773 42.42 -4.49 -1.31
N ILE A 774 43.02 -5.27 -0.41
CA ILE A 774 42.39 -5.72 0.84
C ILE A 774 43.02 -4.99 2.03
N TYR A 775 42.24 -4.15 2.71
CA TYR A 775 42.61 -3.50 3.97
C TYR A 775 42.25 -4.43 5.13
N TYR A 776 43.24 -4.83 5.93
CA TYR A 776 43.11 -5.84 6.97
C TYR A 776 43.88 -5.53 8.24
N MET A 777 43.42 -6.06 9.37
CA MET A 777 44.16 -6.08 10.64
C MET A 777 45.03 -7.33 10.76
N ASP A 778 44.42 -8.48 10.58
CA ASP A 778 45.05 -9.81 10.45
C ASP A 778 44.18 -10.68 9.51
N ILE A 779 44.77 -11.59 8.77
CA ILE A 779 44.08 -12.61 8.00
C ILE A 779 43.90 -13.86 8.84
N ARG A 780 42.64 -14.33 8.94
CA ARG A 780 42.28 -15.54 9.67
C ARG A 780 41.91 -16.63 8.69
N ALA A 781 42.89 -17.41 8.30
CA ALA A 781 42.76 -18.53 7.37
C ALA A 781 43.07 -19.83 8.13
N PHE A 782 42.18 -20.21 9.07
CA PHE A 782 42.34 -21.43 9.85
C PHE A 782 41.37 -22.50 9.36
N GLY A 783 41.88 -23.61 9.00
CA GLY A 783 41.18 -24.73 8.40
C GLY A 783 42.10 -25.43 7.38
N LYS A 784 41.77 -26.67 7.03
CA LYS A 784 42.56 -27.42 6.06
C LYS A 784 42.44 -26.79 4.68
N GLY A 785 43.56 -26.35 4.09
CA GLY A 785 43.62 -25.71 2.77
C GLY A 785 43.33 -24.22 2.76
N TYR A 786 43.06 -23.56 3.91
CA TYR A 786 42.71 -22.15 3.96
C TYR A 786 43.94 -21.24 3.86
N GLU A 787 45.07 -21.62 4.43
CA GLU A 787 46.34 -20.89 4.29
C GLU A 787 46.83 -20.92 2.85
N GLU A 788 46.78 -22.09 2.22
CA GLU A 788 47.14 -22.25 0.79
C GLU A 788 46.23 -21.41 -0.11
N PHE A 789 44.95 -21.31 0.22
CA PHE A 789 44.01 -20.43 -0.51
C PHE A 789 44.35 -18.94 -0.36
N PHE A 790 44.83 -18.53 0.82
CA PHE A 790 45.33 -17.18 1.05
C PHE A 790 46.62 -16.90 0.26
N GLU A 791 47.60 -17.81 0.31
CA GLU A 791 48.83 -17.68 -0.45
C GLU A 791 48.59 -17.67 -1.95
N GLN A 792 47.59 -18.43 -2.46
CA GLN A 792 47.17 -18.38 -3.85
C GLN A 792 46.65 -16.98 -4.19
N ALA A 793 45.81 -16.37 -3.35
CA ALA A 793 45.26 -15.01 -3.55
C ALA A 793 46.40 -13.98 -3.62
N ARG A 794 47.41 -14.08 -2.79
CA ARG A 794 48.61 -13.24 -2.85
C ARG A 794 49.40 -13.44 -4.16
N GLY A 795 49.54 -14.68 -4.61
CA GLY A 795 50.20 -15.02 -5.85
C GLY A 795 49.48 -14.52 -7.11
N MET A 796 48.20 -14.26 -7.04
CA MET A 796 47.38 -13.68 -8.12
C MET A 796 47.52 -12.16 -8.24
N GLY A 797 48.30 -11.49 -7.38
CA GLY A 797 48.55 -10.05 -7.47
C GLY A 797 47.57 -9.19 -6.65
N ILE A 798 46.73 -9.78 -5.76
CA ILE A 798 45.90 -9.01 -4.84
C ILE A 798 46.80 -8.25 -3.87
N SER A 799 46.57 -6.97 -3.72
CA SER A 799 47.30 -6.08 -2.81
C SER A 799 46.75 -6.18 -1.38
N PHE A 800 47.65 -6.37 -0.43
CA PHE A 800 47.30 -6.46 0.99
C PHE A 800 47.89 -5.28 1.77
N VAL A 801 47.01 -4.47 2.36
CA VAL A 801 47.38 -3.29 3.17
C VAL A 801 47.00 -3.55 4.62
N LYS A 802 48.02 -3.75 5.47
CA LYS A 802 47.82 -3.96 6.90
C LYS A 802 47.55 -2.64 7.62
N GLY A 803 46.32 -2.46 8.03
CA GLY A 803 45.90 -1.22 8.66
C GLY A 803 44.38 -1.19 8.91
N LYS A 804 43.93 -0.08 9.42
CA LYS A 804 42.52 0.13 9.70
C LYS A 804 42.00 1.30 8.86
N VAL A 805 40.89 1.08 8.12
CA VAL A 805 40.18 2.14 7.42
C VAL A 805 39.43 2.99 8.43
N ALA A 806 39.62 4.29 8.39
CA ALA A 806 39.01 5.26 9.27
C ALA A 806 37.78 5.90 8.62
N GLN A 807 37.86 6.22 7.32
CA GLN A 807 36.83 6.98 6.61
C GLN A 807 36.89 6.72 5.11
N ILE A 808 35.74 6.82 4.46
CA ILE A 808 35.57 6.82 2.99
C ILE A 808 34.86 8.10 2.61
N ASP A 809 35.39 8.80 1.60
CA ASP A 809 34.84 10.03 1.04
C ASP A 809 34.56 9.84 -0.46
N GLU A 810 33.45 10.33 -0.96
CA GLU A 810 33.11 10.26 -2.39
C GLU A 810 33.66 11.51 -3.12
N GLN A 811 34.18 11.29 -4.31
CA GLN A 811 34.64 12.34 -5.23
C GLN A 811 33.54 12.74 -6.21
N PRO A 812 33.62 13.91 -6.87
CA PRO A 812 32.60 14.32 -7.85
C PRO A 812 32.40 13.38 -9.04
N ASN A 813 33.41 12.57 -9.37
CA ASN A 813 33.33 11.53 -10.41
C ASN A 813 32.72 10.20 -9.94
N GLY A 814 32.30 10.13 -8.67
CA GLY A 814 31.76 8.93 -8.03
C GLY A 814 32.84 7.96 -7.53
N ASN A 815 34.12 8.26 -7.66
CA ASN A 815 35.17 7.46 -7.05
C ASN A 815 35.26 7.70 -5.55
N LEU A 816 35.89 6.80 -4.84
CA LEU A 816 35.91 6.73 -3.38
C LEU A 816 37.35 6.87 -2.89
N VAL A 817 37.59 7.79 -1.97
CA VAL A 817 38.89 7.96 -1.31
C VAL A 817 38.83 7.27 0.05
N VAL A 818 39.57 6.18 0.18
CA VAL A 818 39.75 5.43 1.42
C VAL A 818 40.87 6.05 2.24
N THR A 819 40.54 6.51 3.43
CA THR A 819 41.52 7.01 4.42
C THR A 819 41.83 5.92 5.42
N TYR A 820 43.10 5.53 5.55
CA TYR A 820 43.53 4.40 6.37
C TYR A 820 44.86 4.68 7.09
N GLU A 821 45.12 3.87 8.10
CA GLU A 821 46.43 3.81 8.77
C GLU A 821 47.24 2.67 8.14
N ASP A 822 48.45 2.94 7.69
CA ASP A 822 49.36 1.95 7.08
C ASP A 822 50.40 1.52 8.13
N ILE A 823 50.18 0.36 8.76
CA ILE A 823 51.02 -0.12 9.86
C ILE A 823 52.37 -0.61 9.35
N GLU A 824 52.42 -1.32 8.24
CA GLU A 824 53.68 -1.90 7.68
C GLU A 824 54.46 -0.88 6.83
N GLY A 825 53.78 0.09 6.23
CA GLY A 825 54.43 1.14 5.44
C GLY A 825 54.99 2.33 6.25
N GLY A 826 55.39 2.11 7.51
CA GLY A 826 55.99 3.13 8.39
C GLY A 826 55.01 3.91 9.27
N GLY A 827 53.78 3.49 9.34
CA GLY A 827 52.71 4.14 10.15
C GLY A 827 52.21 5.45 9.54
N GLY A 828 51.12 5.95 10.11
CA GLY A 828 50.50 7.20 9.73
C GLY A 828 49.33 7.09 8.79
N LYS A 829 48.65 8.23 8.64
CA LYS A 829 47.41 8.35 7.85
C LYS A 829 47.74 8.45 6.36
N ARG A 830 47.16 7.56 5.57
CA ARG A 830 47.27 7.54 4.10
C ARG A 830 45.90 7.63 3.42
N ARG A 831 45.89 7.95 2.15
CA ARG A 831 44.71 8.03 1.31
C ARG A 831 44.96 7.31 -0.01
N MET A 832 43.97 6.52 -0.47
CA MET A 832 44.02 5.84 -1.77
C MET A 832 42.64 5.93 -2.42
N GLU A 833 42.60 6.13 -3.72
CA GLU A 833 41.37 6.23 -4.50
C GLU A 833 41.00 4.88 -5.07
N HIS A 834 39.70 4.56 -5.08
CA HIS A 834 39.11 3.33 -5.60
C HIS A 834 37.81 3.65 -6.33
N ASP A 835 37.41 2.79 -7.26
CA ASP A 835 36.18 2.92 -8.04
C ASP A 835 35.01 2.29 -7.31
N LEU A 836 35.26 1.25 -6.54
CA LEU A 836 34.28 0.46 -5.81
C LEU A 836 34.87 0.03 -4.46
N VAL A 837 34.11 0.14 -3.39
CA VAL A 837 34.54 -0.30 -2.06
C VAL A 837 33.55 -1.35 -1.53
N VAL A 838 34.06 -2.48 -1.11
CA VAL A 838 33.30 -3.61 -0.53
C VAL A 838 33.55 -3.68 0.97
N LEU A 839 32.48 -3.50 1.76
CA LEU A 839 32.55 -3.68 3.19
C LEU A 839 32.39 -5.16 3.55
N SER A 840 33.46 -5.75 4.11
CA SER A 840 33.42 -7.13 4.59
C SER A 840 32.69 -7.20 5.94
N VAL A 841 31.37 -7.18 5.87
CA VAL A 841 30.49 -7.11 7.04
C VAL A 841 30.48 -8.39 7.86
N GLY A 842 30.35 -8.24 9.18
CA GLY A 842 30.31 -9.36 10.12
C GLY A 842 28.98 -10.11 10.13
N LEU A 843 29.02 -11.32 10.69
CA LEU A 843 27.86 -12.16 10.99
C LEU A 843 27.35 -11.84 12.41
N LEU A 844 26.08 -11.50 12.54
CA LEU A 844 25.41 -11.22 13.80
C LEU A 844 24.47 -12.38 14.17
N PRO A 845 24.24 -12.63 15.48
CA PRO A 845 23.25 -13.59 15.92
C PRO A 845 21.84 -13.22 15.47
N ASN A 846 21.04 -14.21 15.11
CA ASN A 846 19.62 -14.01 14.86
C ASN A 846 18.85 -14.12 16.18
N ARG A 847 18.63 -12.97 16.83
CA ARG A 847 17.94 -12.89 18.13
C ARG A 847 16.47 -13.32 18.09
N GLU A 848 15.85 -13.39 16.91
CA GLU A 848 14.46 -13.87 16.75
C GLU A 848 14.30 -15.31 17.26
N ALA A 849 15.36 -16.12 17.20
CA ALA A 849 15.36 -17.48 17.75
C ALA A 849 14.98 -17.54 19.23
N LEU A 850 15.44 -16.55 20.03
CA LEU A 850 15.18 -16.49 21.46
C LEU A 850 13.71 -16.18 21.78
N SER A 851 13.04 -15.40 20.95
CA SER A 851 11.63 -15.01 21.12
C SER A 851 10.65 -16.13 20.81
N LEU A 852 11.08 -17.20 20.13
CA LEU A 852 10.24 -18.38 19.85
C LEU A 852 9.81 -19.12 21.13
N PHE A 853 10.60 -19.01 22.21
CA PHE A 853 10.32 -19.62 23.50
C PHE A 853 9.90 -18.54 24.52
N PRO A 854 8.59 -18.40 24.82
CA PRO A 854 8.09 -17.37 25.73
C PRO A 854 8.75 -17.44 27.12
N GLY A 855 8.91 -16.29 27.77
CA GLY A 855 9.49 -16.19 29.08
C GLY A 855 11.03 -16.27 29.14
N GLY A 856 11.70 -16.18 28.00
CA GLY A 856 13.18 -16.21 27.96
C GLY A 856 13.78 -17.56 28.32
N LEU A 857 13.05 -18.66 28.09
CA LEU A 857 13.47 -20.02 28.42
C LEU A 857 14.69 -20.46 27.60
N LEU A 858 14.79 -20.02 26.35
CA LEU A 858 15.97 -20.30 25.52
C LEU A 858 17.04 -19.27 25.81
N GLU A 859 18.14 -19.73 26.41
CA GLU A 859 19.24 -18.86 26.83
C GLU A 859 20.13 -18.44 25.68
N SER A 860 20.75 -17.26 25.83
CA SER A 860 21.80 -16.78 24.92
C SER A 860 23.16 -16.76 25.62
N ASP A 861 24.23 -16.84 24.83
CA ASP A 861 25.60 -16.62 25.29
C ASP A 861 25.92 -15.12 25.48
N ALA A 862 27.15 -14.80 25.85
CA ALA A 862 27.63 -13.43 26.02
C ALA A 862 27.60 -12.57 24.69
N TYR A 863 27.44 -13.22 23.55
CA TYR A 863 27.41 -12.61 22.22
C TYR A 863 26.02 -12.63 21.60
N ALA A 864 25.00 -13.05 22.36
CA ALA A 864 23.58 -13.15 21.96
C ALA A 864 23.28 -14.24 20.91
N TYR A 865 24.16 -15.23 20.74
CA TYR A 865 23.84 -16.48 20.05
C TYR A 865 23.07 -17.43 20.97
N VAL A 866 22.35 -18.39 20.42
CA VAL A 866 21.70 -19.44 21.22
C VAL A 866 22.78 -20.22 21.95
N ARG A 867 22.68 -20.29 23.28
CA ARG A 867 23.67 -20.90 24.15
C ARG A 867 23.63 -22.43 24.04
N GLU A 868 24.79 -23.05 23.82
CA GLU A 868 24.99 -24.47 23.99
C GLU A 868 25.38 -24.78 25.44
N VAL A 869 24.98 -25.94 25.94
CA VAL A 869 25.36 -26.40 27.33
C VAL A 869 26.86 -26.58 27.43
N ASP A 870 27.42 -27.25 26.43
CA ASP A 870 28.86 -27.47 26.25
C ASP A 870 29.15 -27.65 24.77
N GLU A 871 29.89 -26.72 24.17
CA GLU A 871 30.17 -26.71 22.72
C GLU A 871 31.05 -27.87 22.28
N ASP A 872 31.88 -28.38 23.18
CA ASP A 872 32.88 -29.43 22.89
C ASP A 872 32.34 -30.84 23.18
N LEU A 873 31.64 -31.04 24.31
CA LEU A 873 31.20 -32.34 24.77
C LEU A 873 29.76 -32.69 24.36
N ASP A 874 28.88 -31.68 24.30
CA ASP A 874 27.46 -31.83 23.95
C ASP A 874 27.03 -30.85 22.84
N PRO A 875 27.71 -30.84 21.67
CA PRO A 875 27.47 -29.86 20.64
C PRO A 875 25.98 -29.87 20.17
N GLY A 876 25.42 -28.67 20.06
CA GLY A 876 24.04 -28.47 19.68
C GLY A 876 23.00 -28.62 20.78
N LYS A 877 23.35 -29.02 22.01
CA LYS A 877 22.41 -29.17 23.12
C LYS A 877 22.18 -27.82 23.83
N THR A 878 20.93 -27.45 24.02
CA THR A 878 20.56 -26.22 24.76
C THR A 878 20.20 -26.53 26.23
N SER A 879 19.95 -25.47 27.01
CA SER A 879 19.49 -25.62 28.41
C SER A 879 18.09 -26.23 28.54
N ILE A 880 17.29 -26.24 27.46
CA ILE A 880 15.95 -26.83 27.42
C ILE A 880 16.05 -28.27 26.91
N ASP A 881 15.77 -29.25 27.79
CA ASP A 881 15.79 -30.66 27.40
C ASP A 881 14.79 -30.92 26.27
N GLY A 882 15.28 -31.50 25.15
CA GLY A 882 14.55 -31.74 23.92
C GLY A 882 14.63 -30.57 22.89
N VAL A 883 15.32 -29.48 23.21
CA VAL A 883 15.61 -28.39 22.27
C VAL A 883 17.10 -28.38 21.93
N PHE A 884 17.39 -28.38 20.66
CA PHE A 884 18.74 -28.35 20.10
C PHE A 884 18.95 -27.16 19.19
N VAL A 885 20.21 -26.78 18.96
CA VAL A 885 20.58 -25.68 18.05
C VAL A 885 21.54 -26.21 16.98
N ALA A 886 21.36 -25.74 15.74
CA ALA A 886 22.18 -26.17 14.59
C ALA A 886 22.77 -24.98 13.81
N GLY A 887 24.04 -25.17 13.40
CA GLY A 887 24.73 -24.22 12.51
C GLY A 887 24.99 -22.85 13.11
N THR A 888 24.79 -21.80 12.32
CA THR A 888 25.15 -20.42 12.72
C THR A 888 24.17 -19.77 13.69
N ALA A 889 23.16 -20.48 14.17
CA ALA A 889 22.29 -20.01 15.24
C ALA A 889 22.99 -19.97 16.61
N SER A 890 24.02 -20.83 16.83
CA SER A 890 24.77 -20.84 18.08
C SER A 890 26.15 -20.16 18.01
N ALA A 891 26.74 -20.02 16.82
CA ALA A 891 28.01 -19.31 16.63
C ALA A 891 28.27 -18.96 15.18
N ALA A 892 29.18 -18.03 14.91
CA ALA A 892 29.67 -17.79 13.56
C ALA A 892 30.47 -19.03 13.06
N ARG A 893 29.99 -19.64 11.96
CA ARG A 893 30.59 -20.85 11.33
C ARG A 893 30.61 -20.68 9.80
N ASP A 894 31.58 -21.32 9.16
CA ASP A 894 31.53 -21.50 7.70
C ASP A 894 30.59 -22.65 7.31
N ILE A 895 30.51 -22.97 6.02
CA ILE A 895 29.58 -24.00 5.52
C ILE A 895 30.01 -25.41 6.01
N PRO A 896 31.28 -25.85 5.89
CA PRO A 896 31.71 -27.13 6.44
C PRO A 896 31.42 -27.31 7.91
N ASP A 897 31.80 -26.35 8.75
CA ASP A 897 31.52 -26.37 10.19
C ASP A 897 30.02 -26.36 10.48
N THR A 898 29.23 -25.65 9.69
CA THR A 898 27.76 -25.64 9.82
C THR A 898 27.17 -27.02 9.56
N VAL A 899 27.60 -27.70 8.52
CA VAL A 899 27.15 -29.07 8.17
C VAL A 899 27.52 -30.07 9.28
N LEU A 900 28.77 -30.02 9.76
CA LEU A 900 29.24 -30.88 10.86
C LEU A 900 28.43 -30.66 12.13
N HIS A 901 28.23 -29.42 12.53
CA HIS A 901 27.47 -29.06 13.71
C HIS A 901 25.98 -29.49 13.61
N SER A 902 25.42 -29.42 12.43
CA SER A 902 24.03 -29.85 12.17
C SER A 902 23.88 -31.36 12.29
N GLY A 903 24.87 -32.11 11.84
CA GLY A 903 24.93 -33.55 12.04
C GLY A 903 25.03 -33.95 13.54
N ALA A 904 25.85 -33.21 14.32
CA ALA A 904 25.93 -33.41 15.76
C ALA A 904 24.60 -33.10 16.45
N ALA A 905 23.94 -31.99 16.14
CA ALA A 905 22.63 -31.64 16.69
C ALA A 905 21.56 -32.72 16.35
N ALA A 906 21.56 -33.24 15.11
CA ALA A 906 20.67 -34.34 14.70
C ALA A 906 20.96 -35.62 15.51
N ALA A 907 22.23 -35.98 15.74
CA ALA A 907 22.60 -37.14 16.53
C ALA A 907 22.16 -37.02 18.01
N GLN A 908 22.34 -35.84 18.62
CA GLN A 908 21.87 -35.53 19.98
C GLN A 908 20.32 -35.62 20.05
N THR A 909 19.61 -35.09 19.02
CA THR A 909 18.15 -35.19 18.92
C THR A 909 17.68 -36.64 18.85
N ALA A 910 18.32 -37.45 18.01
CA ALA A 910 18.02 -38.87 17.90
C ALA A 910 18.26 -39.65 19.22
N ALA A 911 19.37 -39.34 19.92
CA ALA A 911 19.66 -39.93 21.23
C ALA A 911 18.62 -39.53 22.30
N TYR A 912 18.13 -38.29 22.26
CA TYR A 912 17.04 -37.81 23.12
C TYR A 912 15.73 -38.56 22.85
N LEU A 913 15.31 -38.65 21.59
CA LEU A 913 14.08 -39.38 21.20
C LEU A 913 14.13 -40.87 21.62
N LYS A 914 15.26 -41.53 21.44
CA LYS A 914 15.45 -42.93 21.92
C LYS A 914 15.34 -43.08 23.44
N ARG A 915 15.77 -42.08 24.21
CA ARG A 915 15.59 -42.10 25.67
C ARG A 915 14.12 -41.93 26.05
N MET A 916 13.38 -41.07 25.38
CA MET A 916 11.92 -40.91 25.57
C MET A 916 11.18 -42.20 25.29
N GLU A 917 11.55 -42.96 24.25
CA GLU A 917 10.93 -44.23 23.89
C GLU A 917 11.20 -45.36 24.92
N LYS A 918 12.34 -45.31 25.61
CA LYS A 918 12.72 -46.31 26.65
C LYS A 918 12.17 -45.96 28.03
N GLY A 919 11.74 -44.71 28.24
CA GLY A 919 11.19 -44.25 29.51
C GLY A 919 9.67 -44.22 29.55
N SER A 920 9.03 -44.44 28.45
CA SER A 920 7.59 -44.71 28.28
C SER A 920 7.28 -46.19 28.22
#